data_00cb11b0d12c58e594f5ec619a341581
#
_entry.id   00cb11b0d12c58e594f5ec619a341581
#
_cell.length_a   1.000
_cell.length_b   1.000
_cell.length_c   1.000
_cell.angle_alpha   90.00
_cell.angle_beta   90.00
_cell.angle_gamma   90.00
#
_symmetry.space_group_name_H-M   'P 1'
#
loop_
_entity.id
_entity.type
_entity.pdbx_description
1 polymer ?
#
loop_
_entity_poly.entity_id
_entity_poly.type
_entity_poly.pdbx_seq_one_letter_code
_entity_poly.pdbx_strand_id
1 'polypeptide(L)'
;MSQELKQEQQRVNQVIGIIQDQIDQYEESTARRRQEVVDIRKHFWEDVTVNTDNFDDFLETIISLRQQSEVLSLSQGSHRQASKRLSQLQRMQDVPYFGRIDFAEEGMGDTERVYIGVSSLTDATGEKFLIYDWRAPVSSMYYDCTPGPAEYVTPGGPIQGILEQKWQYIIRSGVIQSMFDTRLTIGDEILQQVLGQSADTHMRSIVATIQQEQNRIIRHDSTRLLIVQGAAGSGKTSAALQRIAYLLYKYRNRLTADQMLLFSPNAMFKSYVSSVLPELGEENMQQVTFQEYLNHRLSDSFDVEDPYTQLEYVLTASDDPNYNVRMAGIRFKATKAFFDRIQSCRQALEKSGMVFRDISFKGKPIASAEQINERFYREHTTLRFVNRLEKLSEWLKELVKAAEKAERRKPWVQDAIELVSNDEYQQAYVHLRKKHGMTEESVEDVDLEDVRKELARRMVRRKFKRIWQNIREMGFIDIPAIYKQMFVSHLAASEGGGAELPPEWNEIGEMTSHLLDEGKLLYEDATPYLLLKELIEGFQTNVSIRHVLVDEAQDYSPFQFEFIKRLFPAAKMTVLGDFNQAVFAHADGTDDFGMLAELYGPEHTDVILLNQSYRSTRPIVEFTRALIPGGNEIIPFDRNGNTPVLTSVADADQLHQSIRQKVKSFREQGHRTIAIICKSAAQSASVFETLHDIDDIKLITSGSIEYKQGIVVIPVYLAKGIEFDAVIVYNASDEEYGEEGLRRLFYTACTRAMHELQLYSIGEPSRFVQGAAAWIAKDSIS
;
A
#
# COMPACT_ATOMS: atom_id res chain seq x y z
N MET A 1 -46.68 -14.61 0.52
CA MET A 1 -45.94 -13.44 1.05
C MET A 1 -46.62 -12.99 2.33
N SER A 2 -45.90 -12.86 3.44
CA SER A 2 -46.44 -12.33 4.68
C SER A 2 -46.90 -10.87 4.47
N GLN A 3 -47.85 -10.41 5.27
CA GLN A 3 -48.37 -9.03 5.17
C GLN A 3 -47.26 -8.01 5.40
N GLU A 4 -46.34 -8.33 6.25
CA GLU A 4 -45.13 -7.53 6.57
C GLU A 4 -44.19 -7.38 5.36
N LEU A 5 -43.90 -8.47 4.64
CA LEU A 5 -43.06 -8.40 3.43
C LEU A 5 -43.70 -7.51 2.34
N LYS A 6 -45.02 -7.49 2.23
CA LYS A 6 -45.70 -6.59 1.28
C LYS A 6 -45.56 -5.12 1.68
N GLN A 7 -45.66 -4.81 2.96
CA GLN A 7 -45.49 -3.45 3.48
C GLN A 7 -44.08 -2.97 3.27
N GLU A 8 -43.07 -3.81 3.56
CA GLU A 8 -41.68 -3.46 3.36
C GLU A 8 -41.30 -3.29 1.86
N GLN A 9 -41.88 -4.14 0.97
CA GLN A 9 -41.69 -3.94 -0.47
C GLN A 9 -42.33 -2.64 -0.97
N GLN A 10 -43.48 -2.25 -0.44
CA GLN A 10 -44.10 -0.95 -0.76
C GLN A 10 -43.18 0.21 -0.32
N ARG A 11 -42.57 0.09 0.87
CA ARG A 11 -41.59 1.08 1.35
C ARG A 11 -40.36 1.14 0.43
N VAL A 12 -39.79 -0.01 0.03
CA VAL A 12 -38.66 -0.04 -0.93
C VAL A 12 -39.04 0.74 -2.19
N ASN A 13 -40.22 0.49 -2.76
CA ASN A 13 -40.68 1.15 -3.97
C ASN A 13 -40.81 2.67 -3.78
N GLN A 14 -41.34 3.11 -2.64
CA GLN A 14 -41.48 4.54 -2.30
C GLN A 14 -40.10 5.20 -2.18
N VAL A 15 -39.16 4.55 -1.49
CA VAL A 15 -37.80 5.06 -1.30
C VAL A 15 -37.05 5.12 -2.64
N ILE A 16 -37.19 4.13 -3.50
CA ILE A 16 -36.63 4.13 -4.86
C ILE A 16 -37.18 5.28 -5.69
N GLY A 17 -38.47 5.59 -5.58
CA GLY A 17 -39.07 6.75 -6.25
C GLY A 17 -38.39 8.07 -5.81
N ILE A 18 -38.22 8.25 -4.50
CA ILE A 18 -37.49 9.44 -3.96
C ILE A 18 -36.03 9.49 -4.42
N ILE A 19 -35.37 8.34 -4.48
CA ILE A 19 -33.99 8.23 -4.99
C ILE A 19 -33.95 8.66 -6.45
N GLN A 20 -34.90 8.19 -7.28
CA GLN A 20 -34.97 8.54 -8.69
C GLN A 20 -35.17 10.05 -8.89
N ASP A 21 -36.11 10.66 -8.16
CA ASP A 21 -36.33 12.09 -8.20
C ASP A 21 -35.06 12.90 -7.85
N GLN A 22 -34.29 12.42 -6.86
CA GLN A 22 -33.01 13.04 -6.50
C GLN A 22 -31.94 12.79 -7.57
N ILE A 23 -31.89 11.62 -8.19
CA ILE A 23 -30.96 11.32 -9.31
C ILE A 23 -31.18 12.33 -10.42
N ASP A 24 -32.43 12.52 -10.89
CA ASP A 24 -32.76 13.42 -11.97
C ASP A 24 -32.32 14.86 -11.69
N GLN A 25 -32.52 15.33 -10.44
CA GLN A 25 -32.07 16.66 -10.00
C GLN A 25 -30.53 16.79 -9.97
N TYR A 26 -29.83 15.74 -9.49
CA TYR A 26 -28.37 15.76 -9.43
C TYR A 26 -27.73 15.55 -10.81
N GLU A 27 -28.32 14.87 -11.73
CA GLU A 27 -27.84 14.75 -13.13
C GLU A 27 -27.84 16.12 -13.80
N GLU A 28 -28.93 16.87 -13.71
CA GLU A 28 -29.03 18.22 -14.25
C GLU A 28 -27.99 19.17 -13.57
N SER A 29 -27.94 19.13 -12.25
CA SER A 29 -26.99 19.95 -11.48
C SER A 29 -25.53 19.65 -11.80
N THR A 30 -25.20 18.35 -11.95
CA THR A 30 -23.83 17.89 -12.24
C THR A 30 -23.42 18.27 -13.67
N ALA A 31 -24.31 18.13 -14.63
CA ALA A 31 -24.09 18.56 -16.01
C ALA A 31 -23.81 20.07 -16.10
N ARG A 32 -24.62 20.90 -15.42
CA ARG A 32 -24.41 22.35 -15.33
C ARG A 32 -23.08 22.72 -14.70
N ARG A 33 -22.73 22.13 -13.54
CA ARG A 33 -21.46 22.40 -12.86
C ARG A 33 -20.25 21.93 -13.67
N ARG A 34 -20.38 20.84 -14.40
CA ARG A 34 -19.34 20.40 -15.34
C ARG A 34 -19.11 21.45 -16.44
N GLN A 35 -20.18 22.01 -16.98
CA GLN A 35 -20.08 23.06 -18.00
C GLN A 35 -19.40 24.30 -17.42
N GLU A 36 -19.75 24.74 -16.21
CA GLU A 36 -19.11 25.86 -15.51
C GLU A 36 -17.59 25.65 -15.37
N VAL A 37 -17.14 24.45 -14.93
CA VAL A 37 -15.71 24.11 -14.84
C VAL A 37 -15.03 24.17 -16.21
N VAL A 38 -15.68 23.66 -17.25
CA VAL A 38 -15.15 23.70 -18.62
C VAL A 38 -15.03 25.14 -19.12
N ASP A 39 -16.02 25.98 -18.85
CA ASP A 39 -16.04 27.37 -19.29
C ASP A 39 -14.99 28.21 -18.54
N ILE A 40 -14.84 28.03 -17.21
CA ILE A 40 -13.76 28.66 -16.43
C ILE A 40 -12.38 28.25 -16.98
N ARG A 41 -12.18 26.95 -17.32
CA ARG A 41 -10.90 26.49 -17.89
C ARG A 41 -10.61 27.07 -19.25
N LYS A 42 -11.62 27.20 -20.13
CA LYS A 42 -11.47 27.75 -21.47
C LYS A 42 -11.07 29.22 -21.42
N HIS A 43 -11.69 30.00 -20.54
CA HIS A 43 -11.49 31.45 -20.44
C HIS A 43 -10.48 31.84 -19.34
N PHE A 44 -9.82 30.87 -18.72
CA PHE A 44 -8.93 31.09 -17.56
C PHE A 44 -7.88 32.19 -17.82
N TRP A 45 -7.28 32.18 -19.01
CA TRP A 45 -6.26 33.16 -19.39
C TRP A 45 -6.82 34.46 -19.96
N GLU A 46 -8.09 34.50 -20.33
CA GLU A 46 -8.79 35.71 -20.76
C GLU A 46 -9.20 36.54 -19.51
N ASP A 47 -9.56 35.87 -18.42
CA ASP A 47 -9.96 36.49 -17.17
C ASP A 47 -8.77 36.89 -16.29
N VAL A 48 -7.56 36.45 -16.62
CA VAL A 48 -6.33 36.80 -15.89
C VAL A 48 -5.61 37.93 -16.65
N THR A 49 -5.58 39.11 -16.04
CA THR A 49 -4.78 40.24 -16.55
C THR A 49 -3.31 39.93 -16.30
N VAL A 50 -2.56 39.59 -17.36
CA VAL A 50 -1.11 39.33 -17.29
C VAL A 50 -0.38 40.62 -17.68
N ASN A 51 0.12 41.33 -16.65
CA ASN A 51 1.01 42.48 -16.83
C ASN A 51 2.24 42.30 -15.93
N THR A 52 3.43 42.39 -16.51
CA THR A 52 4.70 42.18 -15.82
C THR A 52 5.65 43.36 -15.99
N ASP A 53 5.12 44.54 -16.37
CA ASP A 53 5.93 45.71 -16.74
C ASP A 53 6.62 46.33 -15.54
N ASN A 54 5.99 46.26 -14.34
CA ASN A 54 6.60 46.72 -13.09
C ASN A 54 6.20 45.80 -11.94
N PHE A 55 6.71 46.06 -10.72
CA PHE A 55 6.48 45.24 -9.54
C PHE A 55 5.00 45.23 -9.10
N ASP A 56 4.32 46.35 -9.21
CA ASP A 56 2.91 46.47 -8.78
C ASP A 56 2.01 45.73 -9.76
N ASP A 57 2.24 45.83 -11.06
CA ASP A 57 1.52 45.08 -12.10
C ASP A 57 1.78 43.56 -11.98
N PHE A 58 3.00 43.16 -11.63
CA PHE A 58 3.33 41.77 -11.35
C PHE A 58 2.57 41.25 -10.13
N LEU A 59 2.42 42.07 -9.07
CA LEU A 59 1.64 41.73 -7.88
C LEU A 59 0.16 41.58 -8.24
N GLU A 60 -0.40 42.46 -9.04
CA GLU A 60 -1.79 42.37 -9.54
C GLU A 60 -2.00 41.11 -10.37
N THR A 61 -1.05 40.74 -11.22
CA THR A 61 -1.06 39.48 -11.97
C THR A 61 -1.12 38.26 -11.04
N ILE A 62 -0.30 38.24 -9.99
CA ILE A 62 -0.31 37.14 -9.01
C ILE A 62 -1.64 37.07 -8.26
N ILE A 63 -2.21 38.21 -7.87
CA ILE A 63 -3.51 38.28 -7.19
C ILE A 63 -4.61 37.75 -8.11
N SER A 64 -4.66 38.21 -9.35
CA SER A 64 -5.63 37.77 -10.37
C SER A 64 -5.53 36.26 -10.64
N LEU A 65 -4.32 35.73 -10.82
CA LEU A 65 -4.06 34.29 -10.96
C LEU A 65 -4.55 33.50 -9.77
N ARG A 66 -4.29 34.00 -8.55
CA ARG A 66 -4.73 33.34 -7.32
C ARG A 66 -6.25 33.33 -7.19
N GLN A 67 -6.91 34.47 -7.48
CA GLN A 67 -8.37 34.55 -7.45
C GLN A 67 -9.01 33.60 -8.45
N GLN A 68 -8.53 33.57 -9.69
CA GLN A 68 -9.08 32.68 -10.72
C GLN A 68 -8.81 31.19 -10.41
N SER A 69 -7.65 30.88 -9.85
CA SER A 69 -7.34 29.52 -9.35
C SER A 69 -8.26 29.10 -8.20
N GLU A 70 -8.62 30.03 -7.33
CA GLU A 70 -9.54 29.77 -6.20
C GLU A 70 -10.98 29.54 -6.70
N VAL A 71 -11.45 30.33 -7.65
CA VAL A 71 -12.76 30.14 -8.30
C VAL A 71 -12.83 28.80 -9.01
N LEU A 72 -11.80 28.42 -9.77
CA LEU A 72 -11.70 27.12 -10.43
C LEU A 72 -11.73 25.97 -9.39
N SER A 73 -10.99 26.10 -8.30
CA SER A 73 -10.92 25.10 -7.23
C SER A 73 -12.28 24.90 -6.56
N LEU A 74 -13.00 25.99 -6.26
CA LEU A 74 -14.35 25.94 -5.67
C LEU A 74 -15.35 25.29 -6.62
N SER A 75 -15.34 25.65 -7.92
CA SER A 75 -16.22 25.07 -8.93
C SER A 75 -15.92 23.57 -9.13
N GLN A 76 -14.64 23.18 -9.19
CA GLN A 76 -14.23 21.77 -9.26
C GLN A 76 -14.67 20.97 -8.02
N GLY A 77 -14.51 21.54 -6.82
CA GLY A 77 -14.95 20.95 -5.56
C GLY A 77 -16.47 20.71 -5.57
N SER A 78 -17.22 21.71 -6.00
CA SER A 78 -18.69 21.65 -6.11
C SER A 78 -19.15 20.59 -7.14
N HIS A 79 -18.51 20.50 -8.30
CA HIS A 79 -18.78 19.47 -9.31
C HIS A 79 -18.46 18.07 -8.77
N ARG A 80 -17.29 17.89 -8.11
CA ARG A 80 -16.88 16.61 -7.51
C ARG A 80 -17.88 16.13 -6.46
N GLN A 81 -18.32 17.04 -5.59
CA GLN A 81 -19.32 16.73 -4.56
C GLN A 81 -20.67 16.29 -5.17
N ALA A 82 -21.16 16.99 -6.19
CA ALA A 82 -22.40 16.64 -6.88
C ALA A 82 -22.27 15.28 -7.59
N SER A 83 -21.15 15.03 -8.28
CA SER A 83 -20.87 13.74 -8.95
C SER A 83 -20.78 12.58 -7.95
N LYS A 84 -20.14 12.81 -6.79
CA LYS A 84 -20.09 11.80 -5.70
C LYS A 84 -21.50 11.48 -5.21
N ARG A 85 -22.32 12.49 -4.97
CA ARG A 85 -23.71 12.29 -4.51
C ARG A 85 -24.54 11.55 -5.54
N LEU A 86 -24.44 11.90 -6.82
CA LEU A 86 -25.12 11.22 -7.91
C LEU A 86 -24.75 9.72 -7.95
N SER A 87 -23.46 9.42 -7.91
CA SER A 87 -23.00 8.00 -7.90
C SER A 87 -23.50 7.23 -6.67
N GLN A 88 -23.60 7.86 -5.51
CA GLN A 88 -24.18 7.24 -4.31
C GLN A 88 -25.66 6.93 -4.50
N LEU A 89 -26.46 7.88 -5.02
CA LEU A 89 -27.88 7.69 -5.28
C LEU A 89 -28.16 6.58 -6.30
N GLN A 90 -27.38 6.54 -7.40
CA GLN A 90 -27.49 5.48 -8.42
C GLN A 90 -27.24 4.08 -7.83
N ARG A 91 -26.31 3.94 -6.89
CA ARG A 91 -26.07 2.66 -6.18
C ARG A 91 -27.22 2.31 -5.22
N MET A 92 -27.76 3.32 -4.53
CA MET A 92 -28.88 3.12 -3.60
C MET A 92 -30.16 2.70 -4.31
N GLN A 93 -30.31 2.98 -5.60
CA GLN A 93 -31.46 2.56 -6.39
C GLN A 93 -31.58 1.02 -6.47
N ASP A 94 -30.46 0.30 -6.58
CA ASP A 94 -30.45 -1.17 -6.60
C ASP A 94 -30.72 -1.77 -5.22
N VAL A 95 -30.06 -1.21 -4.18
CA VAL A 95 -30.12 -1.67 -2.78
C VAL A 95 -30.23 -0.46 -1.86
N PRO A 96 -31.45 0.06 -1.61
CA PRO A 96 -31.61 1.27 -0.82
C PRO A 96 -31.16 1.09 0.64
N TYR A 97 -31.45 -0.05 1.25
CA TYR A 97 -31.02 -0.39 2.60
C TYR A 97 -30.90 -1.91 2.75
N PHE A 98 -30.16 -2.34 3.76
CA PHE A 98 -29.91 -3.76 4.05
C PHE A 98 -30.31 -4.16 5.47
N GLY A 99 -30.59 -3.18 6.36
CA GLY A 99 -30.94 -3.41 7.74
C GLY A 99 -32.00 -2.45 8.25
N ARG A 100 -32.74 -2.88 9.29
CA ARG A 100 -33.64 -2.05 10.09
C ARG A 100 -33.49 -2.43 11.56
N ILE A 101 -33.48 -1.44 12.41
CA ILE A 101 -33.65 -1.58 13.85
C ILE A 101 -34.89 -0.80 14.29
N ASP A 102 -35.67 -1.36 15.22
CA ASP A 102 -36.77 -0.68 15.87
C ASP A 102 -36.27 -0.34 17.29
N PHE A 103 -36.07 0.93 17.57
CA PHE A 103 -35.44 1.42 18.80
C PHE A 103 -36.36 2.37 19.54
N ALA A 104 -36.59 2.08 20.81
CA ALA A 104 -37.34 2.92 21.74
C ALA A 104 -36.36 3.66 22.66
N GLU A 105 -36.16 4.94 22.42
CA GLU A 105 -35.26 5.80 23.22
C GLU A 105 -35.88 6.05 24.60
N GLU A 106 -35.05 5.98 25.65
CA GLU A 106 -35.49 6.24 27.01
C GLU A 106 -35.99 7.67 27.18
N GLY A 107 -37.27 7.83 27.60
CA GLY A 107 -37.91 9.11 27.76
C GLY A 107 -38.65 9.62 26.51
N MET A 108 -38.59 8.94 25.37
CA MET A 108 -39.43 9.19 24.20
C MET A 108 -40.44 8.07 24.08
N GLY A 109 -41.72 8.40 23.95
CA GLY A 109 -42.84 7.41 24.00
C GLY A 109 -43.05 6.57 22.75
N ASP A 110 -42.33 6.87 21.66
CA ASP A 110 -42.54 6.20 20.36
C ASP A 110 -41.29 5.39 19.94
N THR A 111 -41.51 4.24 19.32
CA THR A 111 -40.43 3.42 18.73
C THR A 111 -40.06 3.97 17.36
N GLU A 112 -38.81 4.34 17.18
CA GLU A 112 -38.26 4.81 15.90
C GLU A 112 -37.82 3.60 15.05
N ARG A 113 -38.19 3.59 13.77
CA ARG A 113 -37.69 2.64 12.78
C ARG A 113 -36.50 3.23 12.03
N VAL A 114 -35.31 2.77 12.33
CA VAL A 114 -34.06 3.20 11.73
C VAL A 114 -33.67 2.24 10.62
N TYR A 115 -33.76 2.69 9.37
CA TYR A 115 -33.32 1.90 8.20
C TYR A 115 -31.85 2.22 7.88
N ILE A 116 -31.05 1.22 7.62
CA ILE A 116 -29.59 1.33 7.48
C ILE A 116 -29.18 0.92 6.08
N GLY A 117 -28.45 1.82 5.41
CA GLY A 117 -27.93 1.64 4.06
C GLY A 117 -26.49 2.07 3.90
N VAL A 118 -25.98 2.00 2.68
CA VAL A 118 -24.59 2.39 2.34
C VAL A 118 -24.40 3.91 2.45
N SER A 119 -25.45 4.71 2.32
CA SER A 119 -25.42 6.17 2.46
C SER A 119 -26.74 6.68 3.02
N SER A 120 -26.72 7.87 3.65
CA SER A 120 -27.92 8.50 4.15
C SER A 120 -28.82 9.02 3.03
N LEU A 121 -30.14 8.89 3.22
CA LEU A 121 -31.18 9.50 2.40
C LEU A 121 -32.11 10.30 3.28
N THR A 122 -32.38 11.55 2.92
CA THR A 122 -33.40 12.38 3.56
C THR A 122 -34.61 12.54 2.65
N ASP A 123 -35.72 12.93 3.22
CA ASP A 123 -36.91 13.34 2.48
C ASP A 123 -36.63 14.62 1.64
N ALA A 124 -37.63 15.07 0.89
CA ALA A 124 -37.55 16.25 0.04
C ALA A 124 -37.30 17.55 0.82
N THR A 125 -37.63 17.59 2.12
CA THR A 125 -37.41 18.77 3.00
C THR A 125 -36.01 18.78 3.58
N GLY A 126 -35.30 17.63 3.57
CA GLY A 126 -33.97 17.45 4.18
C GLY A 126 -34.01 17.29 5.71
N GLU A 127 -35.19 17.27 6.32
CA GLU A 127 -35.37 17.23 7.78
C GLU A 127 -35.43 15.82 8.34
N LYS A 128 -36.07 14.89 7.60
CA LYS A 128 -36.25 13.51 8.05
C LYS A 128 -35.35 12.53 7.33
N PHE A 129 -34.59 11.75 8.10
CA PHE A 129 -33.82 10.64 7.54
C PHE A 129 -34.77 9.48 7.19
N LEU A 130 -34.72 9.08 5.92
CA LEU A 130 -35.41 7.88 5.42
C LEU A 130 -34.51 6.65 5.52
N ILE A 131 -33.19 6.86 5.33
CA ILE A 131 -32.14 5.85 5.46
C ILE A 131 -30.96 6.50 6.18
N TYR A 132 -30.42 5.81 7.16
CA TYR A 132 -29.19 6.21 7.87
C TYR A 132 -27.98 5.50 7.25
N ASP A 133 -26.89 6.23 7.13
CA ASP A 133 -25.61 5.66 6.73
C ASP A 133 -25.13 4.63 7.79
N TRP A 134 -24.58 3.51 7.33
CA TRP A 134 -24.08 2.44 8.20
C TRP A 134 -23.00 2.92 9.18
N ARG A 135 -22.30 4.00 8.84
CA ARG A 135 -21.25 4.64 9.66
C ARG A 135 -21.82 5.55 10.74
N ALA A 136 -23.07 5.92 10.65
CA ALA A 136 -23.71 6.81 11.65
C ALA A 136 -23.69 6.18 13.05
N PRO A 137 -23.63 7.00 14.12
CA PRO A 137 -23.62 6.49 15.49
C PRO A 137 -24.77 5.54 15.81
N VAL A 138 -26.02 5.88 15.44
CA VAL A 138 -27.20 5.05 15.65
C VAL A 138 -27.10 3.70 14.96
N SER A 139 -26.43 3.63 13.80
CA SER A 139 -26.26 2.39 13.03
C SER A 139 -25.32 1.38 13.71
N SER A 140 -24.53 1.81 14.74
CA SER A 140 -23.68 0.87 15.49
C SER A 140 -24.50 -0.20 16.20
N MET A 141 -25.70 0.15 16.68
CA MET A 141 -26.56 -0.80 17.38
C MET A 141 -26.96 -2.00 16.50
N TYR A 142 -27.04 -1.80 15.18
CA TYR A 142 -27.29 -2.89 14.23
C TYR A 142 -26.19 -3.96 14.27
N TYR A 143 -24.94 -3.58 14.49
CA TYR A 143 -23.79 -4.50 14.49
C TYR A 143 -23.48 -5.03 15.90
N ASP A 144 -23.62 -4.17 16.91
CA ASP A 144 -23.10 -4.45 18.26
C ASP A 144 -24.15 -4.98 19.22
N CYS A 145 -25.46 -4.67 18.98
CA CYS A 145 -26.52 -4.97 19.92
C CYS A 145 -27.43 -6.11 19.44
N THR A 146 -27.90 -6.89 20.43
CA THR A 146 -29.04 -7.81 20.28
C THR A 146 -30.29 -7.15 20.84
N PRO A 147 -31.52 -7.62 20.47
CA PRO A 147 -32.75 -7.11 21.07
C PRO A 147 -32.71 -7.13 22.60
N GLY A 148 -33.06 -5.99 23.21
CA GLY A 148 -32.92 -5.72 24.65
C GLY A 148 -32.37 -4.31 24.92
N PRO A 149 -31.84 -4.06 26.12
CA PRO A 149 -31.22 -2.77 26.43
C PRO A 149 -30.05 -2.49 25.48
N ALA A 150 -30.06 -1.30 24.88
CA ALA A 150 -29.05 -0.89 23.92
C ALA A 150 -28.69 0.60 24.11
N GLU A 151 -27.45 0.94 23.77
CA GLU A 151 -26.99 2.32 23.77
C GLU A 151 -26.09 2.59 22.56
N TYR A 152 -26.02 3.86 22.17
CA TYR A 152 -25.06 4.35 21.19
C TYR A 152 -24.53 5.71 21.58
N VAL A 153 -23.28 6.01 21.19
CA VAL A 153 -22.58 7.23 21.60
C VAL A 153 -22.67 8.28 20.50
N THR A 154 -23.19 9.45 20.82
CA THR A 154 -23.21 10.63 19.95
C THR A 154 -22.20 11.69 20.44
N PRO A 155 -21.90 12.72 19.63
CA PRO A 155 -21.15 13.88 20.13
C PRO A 155 -21.80 14.59 21.32
N GLY A 156 -23.11 14.45 21.52
CA GLY A 156 -23.86 14.99 22.66
C GLY A 156 -23.90 14.08 23.89
N GLY A 157 -23.32 12.89 23.80
CA GLY A 157 -23.31 11.89 24.87
C GLY A 157 -23.97 10.57 24.47
N PRO A 158 -24.01 9.56 25.39
CA PRO A 158 -24.67 8.30 25.14
C PRO A 158 -26.19 8.45 25.14
N ILE A 159 -26.84 7.76 24.21
CA ILE A 159 -28.30 7.63 24.12
C ILE A 159 -28.65 6.19 24.45
N GLN A 160 -29.52 5.99 25.44
CA GLN A 160 -29.95 4.69 25.95
C GLN A 160 -31.38 4.41 25.59
N GLY A 161 -31.74 3.13 25.46
CA GLY A 161 -33.09 2.71 25.13
C GLY A 161 -33.20 1.19 25.01
N ILE A 162 -34.26 0.78 24.37
CA ILE A 162 -34.55 -0.64 24.13
C ILE A 162 -34.58 -0.90 22.61
N LEU A 163 -33.76 -1.82 22.15
CA LEU A 163 -33.78 -2.35 20.81
C LEU A 163 -34.89 -3.45 20.79
N GLU A 164 -36.01 -3.18 20.15
CA GLU A 164 -37.16 -4.09 20.16
C GLU A 164 -37.01 -5.16 19.09
N GLN A 165 -36.62 -4.75 17.87
CA GLN A 165 -36.50 -5.66 16.72
C GLN A 165 -35.32 -5.29 15.86
N LYS A 166 -34.79 -6.29 15.18
CA LYS A 166 -33.66 -6.13 14.24
C LYS A 166 -33.94 -6.99 13.01
N TRP A 167 -34.01 -6.33 11.85
CA TRP A 167 -34.30 -6.94 10.57
C TRP A 167 -33.17 -6.82 9.61
N GLN A 168 -32.96 -7.87 8.83
CA GLN A 168 -32.00 -7.88 7.74
C GLN A 168 -32.70 -8.16 6.42
N TYR A 169 -32.31 -7.45 5.35
CA TYR A 169 -32.89 -7.53 4.03
C TYR A 169 -31.88 -7.92 2.99
N ILE A 170 -32.26 -8.82 2.07
CA ILE A 170 -31.59 -9.03 0.80
C ILE A 170 -32.42 -8.38 -0.27
N ILE A 171 -31.97 -7.25 -0.83
CA ILE A 171 -32.66 -6.53 -1.89
C ILE A 171 -31.78 -6.60 -3.14
N ARG A 172 -32.38 -6.89 -4.29
CA ARG A 172 -31.72 -6.88 -5.61
C ARG A 172 -32.60 -6.17 -6.60
N SER A 173 -32.03 -5.18 -7.31
CA SER A 173 -32.75 -4.36 -8.30
C SER A 173 -34.11 -3.87 -7.76
N GLY A 174 -34.09 -3.39 -6.50
CA GLY A 174 -35.30 -2.87 -5.84
C GLY A 174 -36.32 -3.91 -5.38
N VAL A 175 -36.02 -5.21 -5.44
CA VAL A 175 -36.92 -6.29 -5.03
C VAL A 175 -36.36 -7.01 -3.81
N ILE A 176 -37.14 -7.12 -2.74
CA ILE A 176 -36.78 -7.88 -1.54
C ILE A 176 -36.81 -9.38 -1.90
N GLN A 177 -35.64 -10.00 -1.90
CA GLN A 177 -35.47 -11.43 -2.10
C GLN A 177 -35.75 -12.21 -0.81
N SER A 178 -35.25 -11.64 0.31
CA SER A 178 -35.38 -12.26 1.63
C SER A 178 -35.40 -11.18 2.73
N MET A 179 -36.09 -11.49 3.82
CA MET A 179 -36.22 -10.65 5.01
C MET A 179 -36.16 -11.56 6.24
N PHE A 180 -35.27 -11.24 7.16
CA PHE A 180 -34.99 -12.06 8.35
C PHE A 180 -35.11 -11.23 9.63
N ASP A 181 -35.77 -11.76 10.64
CA ASP A 181 -35.73 -11.26 12.02
C ASP A 181 -34.50 -11.83 12.71
N THR A 182 -33.49 -11.01 12.93
CA THR A 182 -32.25 -11.42 13.55
C THR A 182 -32.25 -11.19 15.07
N ARG A 183 -32.88 -12.08 15.81
CA ARG A 183 -32.84 -12.10 17.29
C ARG A 183 -31.48 -12.52 17.84
N LEU A 184 -30.63 -13.12 17.03
CA LEU A 184 -29.24 -13.51 17.29
C LEU A 184 -28.37 -12.82 16.25
N THR A 185 -27.10 -12.57 16.56
CA THR A 185 -26.08 -11.97 15.68
C THR A 185 -26.35 -12.21 14.19
N ILE A 186 -25.99 -11.27 13.30
CA ILE A 186 -26.21 -11.29 11.84
C ILE A 186 -26.24 -12.72 11.34
N GLY A 187 -27.43 -13.17 10.90
CA GLY A 187 -27.73 -14.60 10.79
C GLY A 187 -26.76 -15.33 9.88
N ASP A 188 -26.20 -16.41 10.38
CA ASP A 188 -25.34 -17.34 9.66
C ASP A 188 -25.86 -17.73 8.27
N GLU A 189 -27.19 -17.75 8.08
CA GLU A 189 -27.85 -18.08 6.81
C GLU A 189 -27.55 -17.08 5.68
N ILE A 190 -27.49 -15.77 5.99
CA ILE A 190 -27.20 -14.75 4.96
C ILE A 190 -25.71 -14.74 4.65
N LEU A 191 -24.89 -14.85 5.67
CA LEU A 191 -23.44 -14.96 5.47
C LEU A 191 -23.12 -16.20 4.63
N GLN A 192 -23.79 -17.33 4.90
CA GLN A 192 -23.68 -18.55 4.09
C GLN A 192 -24.17 -18.34 2.65
N GLN A 193 -25.31 -17.67 2.44
CA GLN A 193 -25.85 -17.39 1.12
C GLN A 193 -24.95 -16.43 0.32
N VAL A 194 -24.36 -15.43 0.97
CA VAL A 194 -23.42 -14.48 0.36
C VAL A 194 -22.12 -15.16 0.02
N LEU A 195 -21.54 -15.92 0.95
CA LEU A 195 -20.29 -16.64 0.77
C LEU A 195 -20.44 -17.85 -0.19
N GLY A 196 -21.64 -18.36 -0.40
CA GLY A 196 -21.94 -19.43 -1.36
C GLY A 196 -21.96 -19.00 -2.82
N GLN A 197 -21.89 -17.69 -3.11
CA GLN A 197 -21.83 -17.16 -4.48
C GLN A 197 -20.39 -16.92 -4.91
N SER A 198 -20.14 -16.87 -6.23
CA SER A 198 -18.80 -16.66 -6.78
C SER A 198 -18.16 -15.33 -6.31
N ALA A 199 -16.82 -15.27 -6.31
CA ALA A 199 -16.01 -14.16 -5.80
C ALA A 199 -16.41 -12.76 -6.27
N ASP A 200 -17.02 -12.62 -7.46
CA ASP A 200 -17.45 -11.34 -8.03
C ASP A 200 -18.65 -10.68 -7.32
N THR A 201 -19.45 -11.46 -6.56
CA THR A 201 -20.67 -10.98 -5.87
C THR A 201 -20.39 -10.53 -4.43
N HIS A 202 -19.19 -10.78 -3.90
CA HIS A 202 -18.85 -10.56 -2.49
C HIS A 202 -18.93 -9.10 -2.04
N MET A 203 -18.63 -8.15 -2.93
CA MET A 203 -18.43 -6.75 -2.56
C MET A 203 -19.70 -6.01 -2.13
N ARG A 204 -20.85 -6.30 -2.76
CA ARG A 204 -22.10 -5.57 -2.50
C ARG A 204 -22.72 -5.87 -1.14
N SER A 205 -22.31 -6.95 -0.50
CA SER A 205 -22.84 -7.39 0.78
C SER A 205 -21.90 -7.20 1.97
N ILE A 206 -20.66 -6.72 1.73
CA ILE A 206 -19.62 -6.56 2.77
C ILE A 206 -20.15 -5.75 3.96
N VAL A 207 -20.84 -4.65 3.72
CA VAL A 207 -21.35 -3.79 4.79
C VAL A 207 -22.50 -4.44 5.55
N ALA A 208 -23.32 -5.26 4.87
CA ALA A 208 -24.45 -5.96 5.50
C ALA A 208 -24.01 -7.12 6.40
N THR A 209 -22.79 -7.60 6.22
CA THR A 209 -22.26 -8.80 6.91
C THR A 209 -21.14 -8.48 7.90
N ILE A 210 -20.94 -7.21 8.25
CA ILE A 210 -19.97 -6.80 9.28
C ILE A 210 -20.30 -7.51 10.60
N GLN A 211 -19.34 -8.27 11.11
CA GLN A 211 -19.45 -8.92 12.41
C GLN A 211 -19.09 -7.96 13.55
N GLN A 212 -19.54 -8.26 14.75
CA GLN A 212 -19.29 -7.42 15.93
C GLN A 212 -17.80 -7.15 16.15
N GLU A 213 -16.97 -8.18 16.00
CA GLU A 213 -15.50 -8.06 16.14
C GLU A 213 -14.91 -7.12 15.09
N GLN A 214 -15.40 -7.19 13.84
CA GLN A 214 -14.97 -6.29 12.78
C GLN A 214 -15.46 -4.86 13.02
N ASN A 215 -16.71 -4.67 13.50
CA ASN A 215 -17.23 -3.34 13.83
C ASN A 215 -16.40 -2.66 14.93
N ARG A 216 -15.89 -3.42 15.90
CA ARG A 216 -14.97 -2.92 16.90
C ARG A 216 -13.69 -2.37 16.27
N ILE A 217 -13.10 -3.06 15.26
CA ILE A 217 -11.93 -2.57 14.52
C ILE A 217 -12.27 -1.31 13.73
N ILE A 218 -13.41 -1.33 13.03
CA ILE A 218 -13.84 -0.23 12.16
C ILE A 218 -13.98 1.07 12.95
N ARG A 219 -14.61 1.01 14.12
CA ARG A 219 -14.92 2.19 14.94
C ARG A 219 -13.84 2.58 15.94
N HIS A 220 -12.81 1.75 16.11
CA HIS A 220 -11.70 2.03 17.01
C HIS A 220 -10.90 3.26 16.57
N ASP A 221 -10.68 4.25 17.43
CA ASP A 221 -9.89 5.45 17.10
C ASP A 221 -9.10 6.04 18.28
N SER A 222 -9.10 5.37 19.44
CA SER A 222 -8.52 5.85 20.68
C SER A 222 -6.99 5.84 20.69
N THR A 223 -6.36 4.84 20.08
CA THR A 223 -4.91 4.61 20.16
C THR A 223 -4.14 5.12 18.94
N ARG A 224 -2.82 5.22 19.11
CA ARG A 224 -1.88 5.58 18.05
C ARG A 224 -1.55 4.39 17.14
N LEU A 225 -1.49 3.19 17.72
CA LEU A 225 -1.29 1.93 17.01
C LEU A 225 -2.46 0.99 17.29
N LEU A 226 -3.07 0.50 16.23
CA LEU A 226 -4.03 -0.61 16.28
C LEU A 226 -3.42 -1.81 15.55
N ILE A 227 -3.27 -2.91 16.26
CA ILE A 227 -2.85 -4.19 15.70
C ILE A 227 -4.07 -5.09 15.54
N VAL A 228 -4.30 -5.58 14.35
CA VAL A 228 -5.34 -6.55 14.03
C VAL A 228 -4.68 -7.85 13.61
N GLN A 229 -4.62 -8.78 14.52
CA GLN A 229 -4.13 -10.13 14.24
C GLN A 229 -5.32 -11.05 13.99
N GLY A 230 -5.27 -11.86 12.95
CA GLY A 230 -6.39 -12.75 12.69
C GLY A 230 -6.06 -13.87 11.72
N ALA A 231 -6.86 -14.93 11.80
CA ALA A 231 -6.74 -16.10 10.94
C ALA A 231 -6.95 -15.76 9.45
N ALA A 232 -6.50 -16.66 8.57
CA ALA A 232 -6.85 -16.60 7.16
C ALA A 232 -8.38 -16.57 6.99
N GLY A 233 -8.89 -15.68 6.13
CA GLY A 233 -10.33 -15.59 5.89
C GLY A 233 -11.18 -14.94 6.99
N SER A 234 -10.57 -14.32 8.02
CA SER A 234 -11.30 -13.60 9.08
C SER A 234 -11.82 -12.22 8.67
N GLY A 235 -11.50 -11.76 7.47
CA GLY A 235 -11.98 -10.46 6.95
C GLY A 235 -11.15 -9.26 7.40
N LYS A 236 -9.89 -9.44 7.81
CA LYS A 236 -8.97 -8.35 8.21
C LYS A 236 -8.94 -7.19 7.22
N THR A 237 -8.65 -7.49 5.97
CA THR A 237 -8.56 -6.50 4.89
C THR A 237 -9.88 -5.77 4.65
N SER A 238 -11.01 -6.50 4.66
CA SER A 238 -12.34 -5.90 4.53
C SER A 238 -12.63 -4.93 5.68
N ALA A 239 -12.33 -5.34 6.93
CA ALA A 239 -12.47 -4.49 8.11
C ALA A 239 -11.57 -3.25 8.03
N ALA A 240 -10.34 -3.37 7.48
CA ALA A 240 -9.45 -2.24 7.26
C ALA A 240 -10.01 -1.23 6.25
N LEU A 241 -10.54 -1.68 5.12
CA LEU A 241 -11.13 -0.80 4.11
C LEU A 241 -12.39 -0.11 4.64
N GLN A 242 -13.24 -0.83 5.36
CA GLN A 242 -14.40 -0.28 6.05
C GLN A 242 -13.99 0.73 7.13
N ARG A 243 -12.90 0.48 7.87
CA ARG A 243 -12.32 1.41 8.83
C ARG A 243 -11.87 2.70 8.15
N ILE A 244 -11.22 2.62 7.00
CA ILE A 244 -10.84 3.80 6.21
C ILE A 244 -12.09 4.63 5.86
N ALA A 245 -13.12 3.98 5.32
CA ALA A 245 -14.37 4.63 4.98
C ALA A 245 -15.06 5.25 6.21
N TYR A 246 -15.02 4.59 7.36
CA TYR A 246 -15.54 5.12 8.62
C TYR A 246 -14.75 6.34 9.12
N LEU A 247 -13.41 6.30 9.09
CA LEU A 247 -12.57 7.42 9.54
C LEU A 247 -12.75 8.65 8.64
N LEU A 248 -12.82 8.46 7.31
CA LEU A 248 -13.11 9.55 6.37
C LEU A 248 -14.50 10.14 6.60
N TYR A 249 -15.51 9.33 6.89
CA TYR A 249 -16.84 9.79 7.24
C TYR A 249 -16.87 10.56 8.58
N LYS A 250 -16.26 9.98 9.63
CA LYS A 250 -16.24 10.55 10.98
C LYS A 250 -15.51 11.89 11.02
N TYR A 251 -14.37 11.99 10.34
CA TYR A 251 -13.49 13.15 10.33
C TYR A 251 -13.54 13.97 9.04
N ARG A 252 -14.65 13.88 8.28
CA ARG A 252 -14.84 14.50 6.95
C ARG A 252 -14.45 15.98 6.82
N ASN A 253 -14.40 16.72 7.94
CA ASN A 253 -13.98 18.13 7.96
C ASN A 253 -12.48 18.33 8.30
N ARG A 254 -11.75 17.24 8.60
CA ARG A 254 -10.37 17.30 9.11
C ARG A 254 -9.44 16.27 8.46
N LEU A 255 -9.98 15.24 7.83
CA LEU A 255 -9.26 14.13 7.23
C LEU A 255 -9.75 13.92 5.80
N THR A 256 -8.81 13.88 4.87
CA THR A 256 -9.05 13.65 3.44
C THR A 256 -8.34 12.37 2.98
N ALA A 257 -8.77 11.81 1.86
CA ALA A 257 -8.24 10.54 1.36
C ALA A 257 -6.73 10.62 1.02
N ASP A 258 -6.23 11.79 0.61
CA ASP A 258 -4.81 12.03 0.35
C ASP A 258 -3.93 12.08 1.61
N GLN A 259 -4.52 12.17 2.80
CA GLN A 259 -3.85 12.09 4.10
C GLN A 259 -3.81 10.66 4.66
N MET A 260 -4.32 9.69 3.92
CA MET A 260 -4.29 8.28 4.26
C MET A 260 -3.41 7.51 3.28
N LEU A 261 -2.60 6.60 3.80
CA LEU A 261 -1.71 5.76 3.01
C LEU A 261 -1.90 4.30 3.36
N LEU A 262 -2.07 3.46 2.35
CA LEU A 262 -2.06 2.00 2.47
C LEU A 262 -0.78 1.43 1.87
N PHE A 263 -0.02 0.72 2.68
CA PHE A 263 1.00 -0.20 2.19
C PHE A 263 0.33 -1.51 1.78
N SER A 264 0.27 -1.74 0.49
CA SER A 264 -0.33 -2.93 -0.13
C SER A 264 0.72 -4.03 -0.32
N PRO A 265 0.36 -5.30 -0.17
CA PRO A 265 1.33 -6.40 -0.34
C PRO A 265 1.85 -6.52 -1.77
N ASN A 266 1.02 -6.28 -2.77
CA ASN A 266 1.39 -6.35 -4.19
C ASN A 266 0.51 -5.46 -5.08
N ALA A 267 0.86 -5.35 -6.36
CA ALA A 267 0.16 -4.50 -7.34
C ALA A 267 -1.26 -5.00 -7.66
N MET A 268 -1.50 -6.31 -7.65
CA MET A 268 -2.83 -6.90 -7.89
C MET A 268 -3.80 -6.53 -6.76
N PHE A 269 -3.34 -6.60 -5.52
CA PHE A 269 -4.12 -6.17 -4.36
C PHE A 269 -4.45 -4.67 -4.40
N LYS A 270 -3.55 -3.84 -4.87
CA LYS A 270 -3.78 -2.41 -5.09
C LYS A 270 -4.93 -2.14 -6.07
N SER A 271 -5.00 -2.91 -7.16
CA SER A 271 -6.11 -2.84 -8.12
C SER A 271 -7.45 -3.20 -7.46
N TYR A 272 -7.47 -4.27 -6.65
CA TYR A 272 -8.63 -4.68 -5.87
C TYR A 272 -9.13 -3.58 -4.92
N VAL A 273 -8.27 -3.04 -4.08
CA VAL A 273 -8.64 -1.97 -3.13
C VAL A 273 -9.19 -0.73 -3.83
N SER A 274 -8.64 -0.39 -5.01
CA SER A 274 -9.08 0.76 -5.80
C SER A 274 -10.53 0.63 -6.30
N SER A 275 -11.07 -0.60 -6.40
CA SER A 275 -12.48 -0.84 -6.74
C SER A 275 -13.40 -0.79 -5.52
N VAL A 276 -12.91 -1.19 -4.33
CA VAL A 276 -13.73 -1.34 -3.11
C VAL A 276 -14.09 -0.01 -2.45
N LEU A 277 -13.13 0.89 -2.27
CA LEU A 277 -13.37 2.16 -1.57
C LEU A 277 -14.49 3.01 -2.20
N PRO A 278 -14.55 3.15 -3.54
CA PRO A 278 -15.69 3.78 -4.18
C PRO A 278 -17.02 3.10 -3.87
N GLU A 279 -17.07 1.78 -3.74
CA GLU A 279 -18.30 1.05 -3.36
C GLU A 279 -18.75 1.36 -1.94
N LEU A 280 -17.81 1.64 -1.04
CA LEU A 280 -18.09 2.10 0.32
C LEU A 280 -18.48 3.60 0.40
N GLY A 281 -18.57 4.30 -0.75
CA GLY A 281 -18.96 5.69 -0.86
C GLY A 281 -17.84 6.70 -0.64
N GLU A 282 -16.57 6.27 -0.66
CA GLU A 282 -15.41 7.11 -0.42
C GLU A 282 -14.49 7.26 -1.66
N GLU A 283 -13.63 8.28 -1.64
CA GLU A 283 -12.58 8.45 -2.65
C GLU A 283 -11.42 7.49 -2.41
N ASN A 284 -10.74 7.13 -3.49
CA ASN A 284 -9.53 6.33 -3.39
C ASN A 284 -8.42 7.09 -2.64
N MET A 285 -7.77 6.40 -1.74
CA MET A 285 -6.60 6.90 -1.01
C MET A 285 -5.29 6.57 -1.72
N GLN A 286 -4.20 7.11 -1.19
CA GLN A 286 -2.86 6.76 -1.66
C GLN A 286 -2.54 5.30 -1.33
N GLN A 287 -2.05 4.57 -2.33
CA GLN A 287 -1.64 3.17 -2.20
C GLN A 287 -0.27 2.98 -2.82
N VAL A 288 0.61 2.32 -2.09
CA VAL A 288 1.98 2.05 -2.50
C VAL A 288 2.41 0.69 -1.96
N THR A 289 3.22 -0.06 -2.71
CA THR A 289 3.96 -1.17 -2.15
C THR A 289 5.26 -0.64 -1.53
N PHE A 290 5.81 -1.36 -0.54
CA PHE A 290 7.08 -0.94 0.06
C PHE A 290 8.22 -0.95 -0.98
N GLN A 291 8.18 -1.89 -1.92
CA GLN A 291 9.13 -1.96 -3.03
C GLN A 291 9.02 -0.76 -3.98
N GLU A 292 7.80 -0.32 -4.34
CA GLU A 292 7.62 0.91 -5.13
C GLU A 292 8.26 2.13 -4.44
N TYR A 293 8.13 2.21 -3.12
CA TYR A 293 8.77 3.27 -2.34
C TYR A 293 10.30 3.18 -2.39
N LEU A 294 10.88 1.98 -2.18
CA LEU A 294 12.32 1.76 -2.28
C LEU A 294 12.84 2.10 -3.68
N ASN A 295 12.17 1.63 -4.72
CA ASN A 295 12.54 1.91 -6.11
C ASN A 295 12.53 3.41 -6.40
N HIS A 296 11.50 4.13 -5.97
CA HIS A 296 11.42 5.59 -6.16
C HIS A 296 12.61 6.33 -5.52
N ARG A 297 13.18 5.79 -4.45
CA ARG A 297 14.27 6.43 -3.70
C ARG A 297 15.67 5.99 -4.14
N LEU A 298 15.81 4.82 -4.76
CA LEU A 298 17.11 4.16 -4.95
C LEU A 298 17.43 3.77 -6.39
N SER A 299 16.43 3.63 -7.28
CA SER A 299 16.63 3.12 -8.64
C SER A 299 17.47 4.03 -9.55
N ASP A 300 17.61 5.30 -9.22
CA ASP A 300 18.53 6.20 -9.94
C ASP A 300 20.00 5.83 -9.75
N SER A 301 20.32 5.07 -8.69
CA SER A 301 21.68 4.73 -8.29
C SER A 301 21.97 3.24 -8.33
N PHE A 302 20.97 2.39 -8.18
CA PHE A 302 21.11 0.94 -8.04
C PHE A 302 20.02 0.17 -8.79
N ASP A 303 20.36 -1.02 -9.22
CA ASP A 303 19.41 -2.08 -9.52
C ASP A 303 18.98 -2.72 -8.18
N VAL A 304 17.75 -2.41 -7.74
CA VAL A 304 17.23 -2.81 -6.43
C VAL A 304 16.48 -4.12 -6.56
N GLU A 305 16.95 -5.14 -5.88
CA GLU A 305 16.28 -6.45 -5.84
C GLU A 305 14.88 -6.33 -5.23
N ASP A 306 13.91 -7.02 -5.81
CA ASP A 306 12.56 -7.09 -5.25
C ASP A 306 12.42 -8.23 -4.22
N PRO A 307 11.43 -8.15 -3.29
CA PRO A 307 11.27 -9.12 -2.22
C PRO A 307 10.97 -10.55 -2.72
N TYR A 308 10.35 -10.68 -3.89
CA TYR A 308 10.02 -11.99 -4.44
C TYR A 308 11.23 -12.67 -5.07
N THR A 309 12.15 -11.89 -5.65
CA THR A 309 13.46 -12.41 -6.12
C THR A 309 14.30 -12.92 -4.95
N GLN A 310 14.33 -12.18 -3.82
CA GLN A 310 14.96 -12.68 -2.60
C GLN A 310 14.30 -13.98 -2.11
N LEU A 311 12.97 -14.04 -2.08
CA LEU A 311 12.25 -15.22 -1.63
C LEU A 311 12.46 -16.41 -2.54
N GLU A 312 12.48 -16.21 -3.85
CA GLU A 312 12.81 -17.26 -4.82
C GLU A 312 14.21 -17.82 -4.58
N TYR A 313 15.20 -16.94 -4.34
CA TYR A 313 16.55 -17.38 -3.96
C TYR A 313 16.53 -18.25 -2.69
N VAL A 314 15.80 -17.83 -1.66
CA VAL A 314 15.66 -18.60 -0.40
C VAL A 314 15.05 -19.97 -0.63
N LEU A 315 14.08 -20.08 -1.56
CA LEU A 315 13.36 -21.33 -1.83
C LEU A 315 14.11 -22.30 -2.78
N THR A 316 15.02 -21.79 -3.62
CA THR A 316 15.57 -22.58 -4.73
C THR A 316 17.10 -22.67 -4.77
N ALA A 317 17.82 -21.83 -4.03
CA ALA A 317 19.27 -21.71 -4.13
C ALA A 317 20.03 -22.34 -2.95
N SER A 318 19.48 -23.37 -2.30
CA SER A 318 20.13 -24.05 -1.15
C SER A 318 21.53 -24.59 -1.45
N ASP A 319 21.82 -24.89 -2.73
CA ASP A 319 23.11 -25.39 -3.19
C ASP A 319 24.15 -24.28 -3.49
N ASP A 320 23.74 -22.98 -3.41
CA ASP A 320 24.67 -21.88 -3.58
C ASP A 320 25.68 -21.85 -2.42
N PRO A 321 27.00 -21.79 -2.70
CA PRO A 321 28.01 -21.70 -1.64
C PRO A 321 27.81 -20.51 -0.67
N ASN A 322 27.19 -19.43 -1.14
CA ASN A 322 26.92 -18.24 -0.35
C ASN A 322 25.55 -18.28 0.37
N TYR A 323 24.76 -19.33 0.21
CA TYR A 323 23.41 -19.41 0.73
C TYR A 323 23.32 -19.09 2.23
N ASN A 324 24.14 -19.77 3.04
CA ASN A 324 24.14 -19.58 4.49
C ASN A 324 24.57 -18.18 4.90
N VAL A 325 25.58 -17.61 4.22
CA VAL A 325 26.04 -16.22 4.42
C VAL A 325 24.92 -15.24 4.14
N ARG A 326 24.23 -15.42 3.00
CA ARG A 326 23.11 -14.55 2.64
C ARG A 326 21.94 -14.71 3.62
N MET A 327 21.60 -15.92 4.02
CA MET A 327 20.55 -16.19 5.01
C MET A 327 20.82 -15.52 6.35
N ALA A 328 22.08 -15.60 6.85
CA ALA A 328 22.50 -14.89 8.05
C ALA A 328 22.37 -13.37 7.88
N GLY A 329 22.75 -12.85 6.70
CA GLY A 329 22.58 -11.44 6.33
C GLY A 329 21.12 -11.00 6.32
N ILE A 330 20.21 -11.74 5.69
CA ILE A 330 18.77 -11.46 5.63
C ILE A 330 18.20 -11.37 7.05
N ARG A 331 18.48 -12.36 7.91
CA ARG A 331 17.98 -12.39 9.28
C ARG A 331 18.51 -11.23 10.11
N PHE A 332 19.81 -10.98 10.10
CA PHE A 332 20.41 -9.95 10.95
C PHE A 332 20.06 -8.54 10.51
N LYS A 333 20.11 -8.24 9.20
CA LYS A 333 19.80 -6.91 8.67
C LYS A 333 18.32 -6.50 8.84
N ALA A 334 17.45 -7.46 9.10
CA ALA A 334 16.04 -7.24 9.39
C ALA A 334 15.75 -6.80 10.85
N THR A 335 16.74 -6.91 11.74
CA THR A 335 16.55 -6.71 13.18
C THR A 335 16.62 -5.25 13.60
N LYS A 336 16.01 -4.95 14.76
CA LYS A 336 16.20 -3.67 15.44
C LYS A 336 17.68 -3.42 15.80
N ALA A 337 18.42 -4.47 16.14
CA ALA A 337 19.84 -4.36 16.45
C ALA A 337 20.66 -3.78 15.30
N PHE A 338 20.37 -4.19 14.07
CA PHE A 338 21.02 -3.61 12.90
C PHE A 338 20.58 -2.16 12.65
N PHE A 339 19.32 -1.86 12.90
CA PHE A 339 18.80 -0.49 12.85
C PHE A 339 19.56 0.42 13.84
N ASP A 340 19.72 0.01 15.09
CA ASP A 340 20.44 0.75 16.12
C ASP A 340 21.95 0.89 15.77
N ARG A 341 22.53 -0.13 15.11
CA ARG A 341 23.90 -0.08 14.60
C ARG A 341 24.09 1.01 13.53
N ILE A 342 23.13 1.16 12.60
CA ILE A 342 23.17 2.25 11.60
C ILE A 342 23.08 3.61 12.28
N GLN A 343 22.26 3.75 13.31
CA GLN A 343 22.19 5.00 14.07
C GLN A 343 23.51 5.33 14.78
N SER A 344 24.12 4.32 15.40
CA SER A 344 25.42 4.46 16.06
C SER A 344 26.53 4.83 15.06
N CYS A 345 26.52 4.20 13.88
CA CYS A 345 27.41 4.57 12.79
C CYS A 345 27.22 6.05 12.41
N ARG A 346 25.96 6.47 12.20
CA ARG A 346 25.65 7.87 11.88
C ARG A 346 26.16 8.85 12.96
N GLN A 347 26.07 8.48 14.24
CA GLN A 347 26.63 9.29 15.33
C GLN A 347 28.17 9.35 15.28
N ALA A 348 28.82 8.22 14.97
CA ALA A 348 30.27 8.18 14.81
C ALA A 348 30.78 9.08 13.67
N LEU A 349 29.99 9.20 12.58
CA LEU A 349 30.30 10.08 11.44
C LEU A 349 30.38 11.58 11.84
N GLU A 350 29.88 11.97 12.99
CA GLU A 350 30.06 13.34 13.49
C GLU A 350 31.53 13.67 13.82
N LYS A 351 32.31 12.63 14.16
CA LYS A 351 33.72 12.75 14.59
C LYS A 351 34.70 12.28 13.51
N SER A 352 34.38 11.21 12.79
CA SER A 352 35.24 10.60 11.78
C SER A 352 34.44 9.64 10.89
N GLY A 353 35.01 9.27 9.73
CA GLY A 353 34.45 8.22 8.87
C GLY A 353 33.63 8.70 7.68
N MET A 354 33.34 10.00 7.54
CA MET A 354 32.73 10.52 6.32
C MET A 354 33.62 10.30 5.11
N VAL A 355 33.03 9.84 4.02
CA VAL A 355 33.70 9.66 2.72
C VAL A 355 33.10 10.63 1.72
N PHE A 356 33.97 11.37 1.04
CA PHE A 356 33.57 12.33 0.02
C PHE A 356 34.15 11.96 -1.34
N ARG A 357 33.57 12.49 -2.40
CA ARG A 357 34.02 12.37 -3.79
C ARG A 357 34.60 13.68 -4.27
N ASP A 358 35.59 13.62 -5.13
CA ASP A 358 36.14 14.80 -5.81
C ASP A 358 35.07 15.48 -6.66
N ILE A 359 35.03 16.80 -6.59
CA ILE A 359 34.29 17.60 -7.55
C ILE A 359 35.28 18.08 -8.61
N SER A 360 35.12 17.59 -9.83
CA SER A 360 36.05 17.90 -10.91
C SER A 360 35.34 18.36 -12.19
N PHE A 361 36.02 19.15 -13.00
CA PHE A 361 35.61 19.54 -14.33
C PHE A 361 36.69 19.23 -15.35
N LYS A 362 36.39 18.42 -16.38
CA LYS A 362 37.32 17.95 -17.40
C LYS A 362 38.61 17.37 -16.80
N GLY A 363 38.51 16.55 -15.77
CA GLY A 363 39.63 15.91 -15.06
C GLY A 363 40.45 16.83 -14.15
N LYS A 364 40.04 18.09 -13.98
CA LYS A 364 40.68 19.02 -13.03
C LYS A 364 39.87 19.15 -11.78
N PRO A 365 40.40 18.90 -10.58
CA PRO A 365 39.65 19.03 -9.34
C PRO A 365 39.29 20.50 -9.09
N ILE A 366 38.01 20.75 -8.75
CA ILE A 366 37.51 22.02 -8.21
C ILE A 366 37.63 21.98 -6.70
N ALA A 367 37.32 20.83 -6.09
CA ALA A 367 37.53 20.51 -4.69
C ALA A 367 37.87 19.02 -4.59
N SER A 368 38.96 18.66 -3.93
CA SER A 368 39.28 17.25 -3.68
C SER A 368 38.51 16.71 -2.49
N ALA A 369 38.31 15.39 -2.46
CA ALA A 369 37.68 14.67 -1.34
C ALA A 369 38.38 14.98 -0.01
N GLU A 370 39.71 15.11 -0.01
CA GLU A 370 40.50 15.47 1.16
C GLU A 370 40.18 16.88 1.67
N GLN A 371 40.08 17.86 0.76
CA GLN A 371 39.72 19.24 1.12
C GLN A 371 38.30 19.33 1.68
N ILE A 372 37.38 18.59 1.10
CA ILE A 372 35.97 18.49 1.55
C ILE A 372 35.93 17.87 2.95
N ASN A 373 36.67 16.77 3.16
CA ASN A 373 36.74 16.06 4.44
C ASN A 373 37.36 16.94 5.54
N GLU A 374 38.50 17.57 5.26
CA GLU A 374 39.18 18.47 6.20
C GLU A 374 38.24 19.61 6.62
N ARG A 375 37.54 20.23 5.65
CA ARG A 375 36.64 21.32 5.93
C ARG A 375 35.44 20.87 6.78
N PHE A 376 34.86 19.70 6.47
CA PHE A 376 33.72 19.14 7.21
C PHE A 376 34.05 18.91 8.69
N TYR A 377 35.25 18.42 9.02
CA TYR A 377 35.65 18.11 10.40
C TYR A 377 36.31 19.27 11.15
N ARG A 378 36.83 20.27 10.46
CA ARG A 378 37.49 21.41 11.12
C ARG A 378 36.60 22.64 11.28
N GLU A 379 35.70 22.86 10.33
CA GLU A 379 34.84 24.03 10.36
C GLU A 379 33.45 23.71 10.87
N HIS A 380 32.80 24.66 11.54
CA HIS A 380 31.42 24.58 11.99
C HIS A 380 31.10 23.39 12.91
N THR A 381 32.03 22.90 13.69
CA THR A 381 31.88 21.72 14.58
C THR A 381 30.83 21.88 15.64
N THR A 382 30.37 23.09 15.97
CA THR A 382 29.30 23.41 16.89
C THR A 382 27.91 23.26 16.27
N LEU A 383 27.82 23.20 14.93
CA LEU A 383 26.55 23.03 14.25
C LEU A 383 26.11 21.55 14.27
N ARG A 384 24.80 21.36 14.17
CA ARG A 384 24.24 20.02 13.93
C ARG A 384 24.77 19.45 12.61
N PHE A 385 24.93 18.16 12.55
CA PHE A 385 25.53 17.43 11.41
C PHE A 385 24.93 17.85 10.03
N VAL A 386 23.63 17.88 9.90
CA VAL A 386 22.93 18.27 8.66
C VAL A 386 23.29 19.71 8.28
N ASN A 387 23.30 20.64 9.24
CA ASN A 387 23.66 22.04 9.00
C ASN A 387 25.14 22.19 8.58
N ARG A 388 26.03 21.30 9.07
CA ARG A 388 27.44 21.24 8.58
C ARG A 388 27.50 20.88 7.10
N LEU A 389 26.70 19.90 6.67
CA LEU A 389 26.63 19.50 5.25
C LEU A 389 26.03 20.60 4.37
N GLU A 390 25.03 21.33 4.87
CA GLU A 390 24.48 22.50 4.17
C GLU A 390 25.55 23.59 3.97
N LYS A 391 26.31 23.91 5.02
CA LYS A 391 27.44 24.88 4.92
C LYS A 391 28.52 24.41 3.97
N LEU A 392 28.81 23.12 3.97
CA LEU A 392 29.73 22.52 3.02
C LEU A 392 29.23 22.65 1.58
N SER A 393 27.94 22.37 1.35
CA SER A 393 27.29 22.55 0.05
C SER A 393 27.33 24.01 -0.42
N GLU A 394 27.09 24.99 0.48
CA GLU A 394 27.20 26.41 0.16
C GLU A 394 28.64 26.78 -0.29
N TRP A 395 29.66 26.32 0.45
CA TRP A 395 31.06 26.54 0.08
C TRP A 395 31.41 25.92 -1.28
N LEU A 396 30.96 24.67 -1.54
CA LEU A 396 31.15 24.00 -2.84
C LEU A 396 30.50 24.78 -3.99
N LYS A 397 29.30 25.34 -3.76
CA LYS A 397 28.61 26.20 -4.73
C LYS A 397 29.44 27.45 -5.08
N GLU A 398 30.09 28.07 -4.08
CA GLU A 398 30.96 29.23 -4.35
C GLU A 398 32.22 28.84 -5.13
N LEU A 399 32.84 27.70 -4.83
CA LEU A 399 33.99 27.18 -5.60
C LEU A 399 33.61 26.88 -7.05
N VAL A 400 32.47 26.20 -7.26
CA VAL A 400 31.99 25.89 -8.62
C VAL A 400 31.65 27.15 -9.39
N LYS A 401 31.06 28.16 -8.77
CA LYS A 401 30.77 29.46 -9.36
C LYS A 401 32.04 30.20 -9.79
N ALA A 402 33.10 30.13 -8.95
CA ALA A 402 34.42 30.69 -9.28
C ALA A 402 35.08 29.93 -10.45
N ALA A 403 35.00 28.59 -10.44
CA ALA A 403 35.52 27.75 -11.53
C ALA A 403 34.75 28.01 -12.85
N GLU A 404 33.42 28.12 -12.80
CA GLU A 404 32.57 28.49 -13.94
C GLU A 404 32.97 29.82 -14.55
N LYS A 405 33.27 30.84 -13.71
CA LYS A 405 33.74 32.16 -14.15
C LYS A 405 35.10 32.10 -14.81
N ALA A 406 36.01 31.28 -14.25
CA ALA A 406 37.34 31.10 -14.80
C ALA A 406 37.33 30.34 -16.15
N GLU A 407 36.44 29.36 -16.31
CA GLU A 407 36.33 28.59 -17.53
C GLU A 407 35.83 29.42 -18.73
N ARG A 408 35.01 30.49 -18.52
CA ARG A 408 34.49 31.35 -19.59
C ARG A 408 35.54 31.97 -20.47
N ARG A 409 36.76 32.12 -19.96
CA ARG A 409 37.87 32.75 -20.68
C ARG A 409 38.81 31.76 -21.39
N LYS A 410 38.50 30.46 -21.33
CA LYS A 410 39.37 29.42 -21.90
C LYS A 410 39.18 29.22 -23.39
N PRO A 411 40.22 28.79 -24.14
CA PRO A 411 40.18 28.64 -25.60
C PRO A 411 39.00 27.79 -26.07
N TRP A 412 38.73 26.65 -25.41
CA TRP A 412 37.65 25.78 -25.80
C TRP A 412 36.26 26.43 -25.78
N VAL A 413 36.05 27.47 -24.96
CA VAL A 413 34.81 28.25 -24.93
C VAL A 413 34.74 29.19 -26.11
N GLN A 414 35.89 29.83 -26.44
CA GLN A 414 35.97 30.72 -27.61
C GLN A 414 35.71 29.93 -28.88
N ASP A 415 36.39 28.78 -29.05
CA ASP A 415 36.17 27.89 -30.20
C ASP A 415 34.70 27.44 -30.30
N ALA A 416 34.07 27.14 -29.17
CA ALA A 416 32.67 26.72 -29.15
C ALA A 416 31.72 27.89 -29.50
N ILE A 417 32.03 29.13 -29.12
CA ILE A 417 31.22 30.30 -29.48
C ILE A 417 31.21 30.51 -31.00
N GLU A 418 32.33 30.28 -31.69
CA GLU A 418 32.41 30.43 -33.17
C GLU A 418 31.54 29.37 -33.90
N LEU A 419 31.16 28.29 -33.22
CA LEU A 419 30.32 27.20 -33.75
C LEU A 419 28.83 27.29 -33.34
N VAL A 420 28.43 28.40 -32.69
CA VAL A 420 27.07 28.61 -32.23
C VAL A 420 26.11 28.82 -33.40
N SER A 421 24.92 28.24 -33.34
CA SER A 421 23.88 28.47 -34.32
C SER A 421 23.32 29.90 -34.27
N ASN A 422 22.82 30.39 -35.39
CA ASN A 422 22.17 31.69 -35.43
C ASN A 422 21.02 31.82 -34.40
N ASP A 423 20.28 30.76 -34.17
CA ASP A 423 19.20 30.74 -33.18
C ASP A 423 19.68 30.96 -31.77
N GLU A 424 20.76 30.27 -31.35
CA GLU A 424 21.35 30.44 -30.00
C GLU A 424 21.93 31.86 -29.84
N TYR A 425 22.52 32.41 -30.91
CA TYR A 425 23.00 33.80 -30.95
C TYR A 425 21.87 34.79 -30.76
N GLN A 426 20.79 34.65 -31.52
CA GLN A 426 19.62 35.51 -31.43
C GLN A 426 18.95 35.42 -30.04
N GLN A 427 18.84 34.23 -29.46
CA GLN A 427 18.35 34.08 -28.10
C GLN A 427 19.20 34.78 -27.05
N ALA A 428 20.51 34.77 -27.20
CA ALA A 428 21.43 35.50 -26.30
C ALA A 428 21.27 37.01 -26.44
N TYR A 429 21.16 37.49 -27.70
CA TYR A 429 20.96 38.89 -28.03
C TYR A 429 19.62 39.43 -27.48
N VAL A 430 18.51 38.72 -27.71
CA VAL A 430 17.17 39.10 -27.22
C VAL A 430 17.14 39.09 -25.68
N HIS A 431 17.80 38.12 -25.07
CA HIS A 431 17.90 38.06 -23.59
C HIS A 431 18.62 39.28 -23.01
N LEU A 432 19.72 39.72 -23.65
CA LEU A 432 20.47 40.89 -23.21
C LEU A 432 19.69 42.18 -23.44
N ARG A 433 18.98 42.34 -24.57
CA ARG A 433 18.11 43.47 -24.79
C ARG A 433 17.06 43.62 -23.70
N LYS A 434 16.37 42.53 -23.37
CA LYS A 434 15.38 42.52 -22.26
C LYS A 434 16.03 42.86 -20.91
N LYS A 435 17.21 42.34 -20.63
CA LYS A 435 17.92 42.58 -19.37
C LYS A 435 18.36 44.04 -19.24
N HIS A 436 18.67 44.72 -20.31
CA HIS A 436 19.07 46.15 -20.36
C HIS A 436 17.87 47.08 -20.47
N GLY A 437 16.62 46.54 -20.47
CA GLY A 437 15.38 47.34 -20.59
C GLY A 437 15.20 47.99 -21.97
N MET A 438 15.87 47.47 -23.03
CA MET A 438 15.79 47.99 -24.38
C MET A 438 14.51 47.52 -25.07
N THR A 439 13.72 48.46 -25.58
CA THR A 439 12.53 48.20 -26.43
C THR A 439 12.91 47.97 -27.90
N GLU A 440 11.98 47.53 -28.72
CA GLU A 440 12.22 47.36 -30.18
C GLU A 440 12.60 48.65 -30.89
N GLU A 441 12.20 49.80 -30.34
CA GLU A 441 12.47 51.14 -30.87
C GLU A 441 13.76 51.77 -30.34
N SER A 442 14.50 51.09 -29.45
CA SER A 442 15.77 51.62 -28.89
C SER A 442 16.83 51.71 -29.98
N VAL A 443 17.42 52.87 -30.15
CA VAL A 443 18.52 53.14 -31.11
C VAL A 443 19.87 52.57 -30.64
N GLU A 444 19.97 52.27 -29.36
CA GLU A 444 21.15 51.62 -28.78
C GLU A 444 21.15 50.13 -29.03
N ASP A 445 22.25 49.60 -29.59
CA ASP A 445 22.41 48.20 -29.90
C ASP A 445 23.19 47.49 -28.77
N VAL A 446 23.01 46.19 -28.58
CA VAL A 446 23.74 45.40 -27.60
C VAL A 446 25.17 45.23 -28.13
N ASP A 447 26.18 45.53 -27.27
CA ASP A 447 27.57 45.31 -27.64
C ASP A 447 27.84 43.82 -27.96
N LEU A 448 28.46 43.58 -29.12
CA LEU A 448 28.85 42.23 -29.56
C LEU A 448 29.72 41.49 -28.53
N GLU A 449 30.52 42.21 -27.75
CA GLU A 449 31.31 41.62 -26.68
C GLU A 449 30.45 41.13 -25.55
N ASP A 450 29.34 41.78 -25.20
CA ASP A 450 28.40 41.33 -24.17
C ASP A 450 27.58 40.13 -24.66
N VAL A 451 27.23 40.05 -25.92
CA VAL A 451 26.62 38.83 -26.51
C VAL A 451 27.61 37.65 -26.39
N ARG A 452 28.87 37.85 -26.75
CA ARG A 452 29.92 36.83 -26.59
C ARG A 452 30.08 36.38 -25.11
N LYS A 453 30.10 37.31 -24.16
CA LYS A 453 30.12 37.01 -22.72
C LYS A 453 28.91 36.19 -22.27
N GLU A 454 27.72 36.52 -22.75
CA GLU A 454 26.51 35.78 -22.40
C GLU A 454 26.50 34.37 -23.04
N LEU A 455 26.95 34.22 -24.28
CA LEU A 455 27.15 32.93 -24.91
C LEU A 455 28.16 32.06 -24.15
N ALA A 456 29.32 32.64 -23.79
CA ALA A 456 30.29 31.95 -22.94
C ALA A 456 29.66 31.45 -21.63
N ARG A 457 28.89 32.32 -20.99
CA ARG A 457 28.20 31.99 -19.74
C ARG A 457 27.21 30.82 -19.92
N ARG A 458 26.38 30.86 -20.97
CA ARG A 458 25.40 29.80 -21.28
C ARG A 458 26.07 28.47 -21.57
N MET A 459 27.12 28.47 -22.39
CA MET A 459 27.88 27.27 -22.73
C MET A 459 28.54 26.61 -21.54
N VAL A 460 29.25 27.41 -20.74
CA VAL A 460 29.89 26.87 -19.53
C VAL A 460 28.85 26.35 -18.56
N ARG A 461 27.78 27.11 -18.32
CA ARG A 461 26.67 26.69 -17.44
C ARG A 461 26.04 25.37 -17.89
N ARG A 462 25.85 25.15 -19.18
CA ARG A 462 25.33 23.89 -19.76
C ARG A 462 26.25 22.71 -19.42
N LYS A 463 27.59 22.90 -19.51
CA LYS A 463 28.57 21.85 -19.16
C LYS A 463 28.69 21.63 -17.65
N PHE A 464 28.45 22.64 -16.83
CA PHE A 464 28.49 22.57 -15.39
C PHE A 464 27.17 22.05 -14.78
N LYS A 465 26.11 21.87 -15.58
CA LYS A 465 24.78 21.45 -15.09
C LYS A 465 24.84 20.22 -14.21
N ARG A 466 25.59 19.19 -14.59
CA ARG A 466 25.77 17.94 -13.79
C ARG A 466 26.47 18.18 -12.46
N ILE A 467 27.45 19.08 -12.41
CA ILE A 467 28.17 19.44 -11.17
C ILE A 467 27.23 20.17 -10.21
N TRP A 468 26.43 21.10 -10.73
CA TRP A 468 25.43 21.81 -9.94
C TRP A 468 24.36 20.87 -9.39
N GLN A 469 23.93 19.90 -10.21
CA GLN A 469 22.99 18.87 -9.80
C GLN A 469 23.60 17.99 -8.70
N ASN A 470 24.83 17.51 -8.88
CA ASN A 470 25.56 16.70 -7.90
C ASN A 470 25.65 17.41 -6.55
N ILE A 471 25.99 18.71 -6.51
CA ILE A 471 26.06 19.46 -5.24
C ILE A 471 24.68 19.66 -4.61
N ARG A 472 23.65 19.88 -5.41
CA ARG A 472 22.27 20.06 -4.93
C ARG A 472 21.74 18.78 -4.29
N GLU A 473 22.03 17.65 -4.90
CA GLU A 473 21.60 16.30 -4.48
C GLU A 473 22.59 15.65 -3.49
N MET A 474 23.57 16.41 -2.96
CA MET A 474 24.63 15.93 -2.07
C MET A 474 25.43 14.74 -2.61
N GLY A 475 25.48 14.55 -3.93
CA GLY A 475 26.17 13.45 -4.59
C GLY A 475 27.72 13.50 -4.44
N PHE A 476 28.27 14.53 -3.80
CA PHE A 476 29.66 14.61 -3.37
C PHE A 476 29.94 13.77 -2.11
N ILE A 477 28.90 13.22 -1.46
CA ILE A 477 29.03 12.28 -0.35
C ILE A 477 29.03 10.86 -0.92
N ASP A 478 30.00 10.04 -0.54
CA ASP A 478 30.07 8.63 -0.98
C ASP A 478 29.35 7.72 0.02
N ILE A 479 28.00 7.71 -0.06
CA ILE A 479 27.17 6.88 0.81
C ILE A 479 27.45 5.37 0.66
N PRO A 480 27.65 4.82 -0.56
CA PRO A 480 28.07 3.43 -0.71
C PRO A 480 29.36 3.09 0.05
N ALA A 481 30.38 3.94 -0.03
CA ALA A 481 31.61 3.73 0.71
C ALA A 481 31.43 3.79 2.24
N ILE A 482 30.57 4.70 2.72
CA ILE A 482 30.22 4.78 4.15
C ILE A 482 29.47 3.53 4.60
N TYR A 483 28.53 3.03 3.79
CA TYR A 483 27.79 1.80 4.10
C TYR A 483 28.72 0.57 4.18
N LYS A 484 29.66 0.44 3.24
CA LYS A 484 30.68 -0.62 3.26
C LYS A 484 31.57 -0.57 4.52
N GLN A 485 31.95 0.63 4.96
CA GLN A 485 32.75 0.80 6.18
C GLN A 485 32.07 0.22 7.43
N MET A 486 30.74 0.13 7.47
CA MET A 486 30.00 -0.47 8.60
C MET A 486 30.34 -1.94 8.82
N PHE A 487 30.74 -2.66 7.77
CA PHE A 487 31.07 -4.08 7.86
C PHE A 487 32.53 -4.34 8.23
N VAL A 488 33.44 -3.43 7.88
CA VAL A 488 34.90 -3.60 8.03
C VAL A 488 35.43 -2.91 9.28
N SER A 489 34.85 -1.79 9.71
CA SER A 489 35.39 -0.97 10.78
C SER A 489 34.66 -1.13 12.11
N HIS A 490 35.40 -0.96 13.19
CA HIS A 490 34.86 -0.82 14.55
C HIS A 490 34.06 0.50 14.76
N LEU A 491 33.80 1.26 13.70
CA LEU A 491 33.04 2.52 13.74
C LEU A 491 31.67 2.40 14.42
N ALA A 492 31.08 1.21 14.39
CA ALA A 492 29.81 0.93 15.05
C ALA A 492 29.94 0.09 16.36
N ALA A 493 31.15 -0.17 16.81
CA ALA A 493 31.42 -0.84 18.07
C ALA A 493 31.50 0.16 19.23
N SER A 494 30.60 1.15 19.28
CA SER A 494 30.55 2.10 20.40
C SER A 494 29.77 1.53 21.60
N GLU A 495 30.35 1.74 22.75
CA GLU A 495 29.92 1.62 24.13
C GLU A 495 28.38 1.67 24.31
N GLY A 496 27.70 0.54 24.30
CA GLY A 496 26.26 0.49 24.63
C GLY A 496 25.49 -0.62 23.92
N GLY A 497 25.55 -1.85 24.47
CA GLY A 497 24.56 -2.89 24.21
C GLY A 497 24.62 -3.50 22.81
N GLY A 498 25.76 -4.07 22.43
CA GLY A 498 25.89 -4.74 21.15
C GLY A 498 25.20 -6.08 21.12
N ALA A 499 24.15 -6.21 20.30
CA ALA A 499 23.74 -7.51 19.84
C ALA A 499 24.94 -8.24 19.24
N GLU A 500 25.08 -9.53 19.55
CA GLU A 500 26.14 -10.36 19.02
C GLU A 500 26.06 -10.40 17.49
N LEU A 501 27.16 -10.11 16.83
CA LEU A 501 27.24 -10.14 15.36
C LEU A 501 27.17 -11.61 14.89
N PRO A 502 26.53 -11.87 13.75
CA PRO A 502 26.56 -13.23 13.20
C PRO A 502 27.99 -13.65 12.89
N PRO A 503 28.31 -14.95 13.03
CA PRO A 503 29.63 -15.48 12.72
C PRO A 503 30.11 -15.10 11.31
N GLU A 504 29.19 -15.05 10.36
CA GLU A 504 29.42 -14.78 8.93
C GLU A 504 29.53 -13.26 8.64
N TRP A 505 29.71 -12.40 9.65
CA TRP A 505 29.66 -10.93 9.46
C TRP A 505 30.64 -10.39 8.43
N ASN A 506 31.85 -10.95 8.38
CA ASN A 506 32.86 -10.52 7.42
C ASN A 506 32.48 -10.88 5.99
N GLU A 507 32.03 -12.12 5.79
CA GLU A 507 31.56 -12.64 4.50
C GLU A 507 30.32 -11.89 4.00
N ILE A 508 29.38 -11.55 4.89
CA ILE A 508 28.23 -10.68 4.60
C ILE A 508 28.72 -9.33 4.10
N GLY A 509 29.74 -8.75 4.75
CA GLY A 509 30.33 -7.47 4.37
C GLY A 509 31.03 -7.53 3.01
N GLU A 510 31.77 -8.57 2.71
CA GLU A 510 32.44 -8.79 1.42
C GLU A 510 31.40 -8.93 0.29
N MET A 511 30.38 -9.77 0.47
CA MET A 511 29.31 -9.95 -0.50
C MET A 511 28.57 -8.64 -0.77
N THR A 512 28.15 -7.94 0.29
CA THR A 512 27.45 -6.64 0.18
C THR A 512 28.31 -5.62 -0.55
N SER A 513 29.62 -5.56 -0.23
CA SER A 513 30.56 -4.61 -0.87
C SER A 513 30.73 -4.89 -2.35
N HIS A 514 30.85 -6.16 -2.73
CA HIS A 514 31.00 -6.59 -4.14
C HIS A 514 29.77 -6.18 -4.96
N LEU A 515 28.56 -6.49 -4.47
CA LEU A 515 27.31 -6.18 -5.18
C LEU A 515 27.07 -4.68 -5.31
N LEU A 516 27.40 -3.91 -4.28
CA LEU A 516 27.34 -2.44 -4.36
C LEU A 516 28.29 -1.86 -5.42
N ASP A 517 29.49 -2.47 -5.62
CA ASP A 517 30.41 -2.08 -6.69
C ASP A 517 29.88 -2.40 -8.08
N GLU A 518 29.04 -3.43 -8.21
CA GLU A 518 28.33 -3.76 -9.45
C GLU A 518 27.08 -2.89 -9.66
N GLY A 519 26.72 -2.00 -8.74
CA GLY A 519 25.51 -1.18 -8.80
C GLY A 519 24.24 -1.96 -8.44
N LYS A 520 24.36 -3.11 -7.78
CA LYS A 520 23.24 -3.95 -7.32
C LYS A 520 23.02 -3.74 -5.83
N LEU A 521 21.75 -3.67 -5.42
CA LEU A 521 21.37 -3.55 -4.02
C LEU A 521 20.36 -4.64 -3.66
N LEU A 522 20.80 -5.58 -2.82
CA LEU A 522 19.96 -6.67 -2.35
C LEU A 522 18.78 -6.13 -1.52
N TYR A 523 17.67 -6.87 -1.49
CA TYR A 523 16.47 -6.45 -0.76
C TYR A 523 16.75 -6.22 0.73
N GLU A 524 17.53 -7.09 1.38
CA GLU A 524 17.95 -6.97 2.78
C GLU A 524 18.83 -5.76 3.06
N ASP A 525 19.48 -5.19 2.04
CA ASP A 525 20.30 -3.98 2.16
C ASP A 525 19.54 -2.69 1.79
N ALA A 526 18.43 -2.79 1.04
CA ALA A 526 17.75 -1.64 0.47
C ALA A 526 17.22 -0.66 1.55
N THR A 527 16.48 -1.16 2.54
CA THR A 527 15.97 -0.32 3.64
C THR A 527 17.08 0.20 4.56
N PRO A 528 18.06 -0.64 4.98
CA PRO A 528 19.22 -0.19 5.73
C PRO A 528 20.06 0.89 5.04
N TYR A 529 20.35 0.70 3.77
CA TYR A 529 21.07 1.69 2.96
C TYR A 529 20.30 3.01 2.87
N LEU A 530 18.99 2.94 2.59
CA LEU A 530 18.14 4.12 2.53
C LEU A 530 18.08 4.85 3.88
N LEU A 531 17.99 4.11 4.99
CA LEU A 531 18.04 4.71 6.33
C LEU A 531 19.33 5.49 6.55
N LEU A 532 20.49 4.90 6.21
CA LEU A 532 21.79 5.58 6.35
C LEU A 532 21.84 6.85 5.50
N LYS A 533 21.40 6.76 4.24
CA LYS A 533 21.31 7.89 3.32
C LYS A 533 20.46 9.02 3.90
N GLU A 534 19.23 8.72 4.36
CA GLU A 534 18.32 9.68 4.96
C GLU A 534 18.88 10.31 6.25
N LEU A 535 19.57 9.53 7.08
CA LEU A 535 20.21 10.04 8.30
C LEU A 535 21.39 10.97 8.03
N ILE A 536 22.06 10.82 6.88
CA ILE A 536 23.17 11.69 6.45
C ILE A 536 22.62 12.94 5.76
N GLU A 537 21.79 12.78 4.73
CA GLU A 537 21.31 13.88 3.90
C GLU A 537 20.22 14.72 4.55
N GLY A 538 19.56 14.20 5.57
CA GLY A 538 18.39 14.75 6.24
C GLY A 538 17.15 13.90 5.97
N PHE A 539 16.53 13.43 7.04
CA PHE A 539 15.39 12.52 6.95
C PHE A 539 14.16 13.25 6.42
N GLN A 540 13.62 12.79 5.29
CA GLN A 540 12.45 13.37 4.65
C GLN A 540 11.17 12.80 5.27
N THR A 541 10.72 13.41 6.37
CA THR A 541 9.48 13.01 7.02
C THR A 541 8.26 13.55 6.27
N ASN A 542 7.22 12.71 6.13
CA ASN A 542 5.93 13.14 5.60
C ASN A 542 4.94 13.34 6.75
N VAL A 543 4.70 14.60 7.11
CA VAL A 543 3.76 14.98 8.17
C VAL A 543 2.34 15.22 7.66
N SER A 544 2.11 15.21 6.35
CA SER A 544 0.78 15.36 5.77
C SER A 544 -0.07 14.10 5.94
N ILE A 545 0.57 12.92 5.93
CA ILE A 545 -0.11 11.66 6.18
C ILE A 545 -0.51 11.56 7.65
N ARG A 546 -1.80 11.29 7.89
CA ARG A 546 -2.41 11.19 9.22
C ARG A 546 -2.73 9.76 9.64
N HIS A 547 -2.96 8.88 8.68
CA HIS A 547 -3.19 7.46 8.90
C HIS A 547 -2.36 6.62 7.93
N VAL A 548 -1.66 5.63 8.48
CA VAL A 548 -0.93 4.61 7.72
C VAL A 548 -1.56 3.26 8.04
N LEU A 549 -1.90 2.52 7.01
CA LEU A 549 -2.34 1.14 7.12
C LEU A 549 -1.29 0.24 6.48
N VAL A 550 -0.96 -0.85 7.16
CA VAL A 550 -0.05 -1.88 6.65
C VAL A 550 -0.80 -3.19 6.63
N ASP A 551 -1.10 -3.68 5.43
CA ASP A 551 -1.70 -5.01 5.26
C ASP A 551 -0.61 -6.07 5.05
N GLU A 552 -0.92 -7.32 5.37
CA GLU A 552 0.03 -8.44 5.39
C GLU A 552 1.32 -8.10 6.18
N ALA A 553 1.14 -7.48 7.32
CA ALA A 553 2.20 -6.87 8.12
C ALA A 553 3.25 -7.86 8.64
N GLN A 554 2.94 -9.16 8.69
CA GLN A 554 3.90 -10.21 9.02
C GLN A 554 5.03 -10.35 7.99
N ASP A 555 4.90 -9.70 6.82
CA ASP A 555 5.94 -9.67 5.78
C ASP A 555 6.93 -8.51 5.97
N TYR A 556 6.68 -7.65 6.94
CA TYR A 556 7.55 -6.52 7.25
C TYR A 556 8.48 -6.86 8.42
N SER A 557 9.75 -6.54 8.24
CA SER A 557 10.74 -6.72 9.30
C SER A 557 10.61 -5.66 10.40
N PRO A 558 11.12 -5.94 11.63
CA PRO A 558 11.27 -4.94 12.69
C PRO A 558 11.98 -3.67 12.23
N PHE A 559 13.01 -3.83 11.40
CA PHE A 559 13.74 -2.72 10.80
C PHE A 559 12.84 -1.82 9.94
N GLN A 560 12.00 -2.42 9.10
CA GLN A 560 11.10 -1.66 8.23
C GLN A 560 10.02 -0.90 9.02
N PHE A 561 9.51 -1.46 10.10
CA PHE A 561 8.57 -0.74 10.97
C PHE A 561 9.19 0.46 11.69
N GLU A 562 10.43 0.32 12.18
CA GLU A 562 11.20 1.46 12.73
C GLU A 562 11.37 2.57 11.68
N PHE A 563 11.65 2.18 10.43
CA PHE A 563 11.78 3.11 9.32
C PHE A 563 10.45 3.81 8.98
N ILE A 564 9.34 3.06 8.85
CA ILE A 564 8.01 3.60 8.55
C ILE A 564 7.55 4.57 9.63
N LYS A 565 7.76 4.23 10.92
CA LYS A 565 7.43 5.14 12.03
C LYS A 565 8.16 6.47 11.92
N ARG A 566 9.42 6.47 11.49
CA ARG A 566 10.19 7.71 11.28
C ARG A 566 9.74 8.49 10.07
N LEU A 567 9.34 7.79 9.02
CA LEU A 567 8.84 8.40 7.79
C LEU A 567 7.52 9.16 8.02
N PHE A 568 6.63 8.60 8.88
CA PHE A 568 5.31 9.15 9.19
C PHE A 568 5.12 9.44 10.68
N PRO A 569 5.86 10.39 11.27
CA PRO A 569 5.88 10.58 12.72
C PRO A 569 4.56 11.09 13.32
N ALA A 570 3.72 11.73 12.50
CA ALA A 570 2.43 12.28 12.92
C ALA A 570 1.24 11.33 12.67
N ALA A 571 1.45 10.19 12.00
CA ALA A 571 0.39 9.28 11.62
C ALA A 571 -0.02 8.34 12.77
N LYS A 572 -1.31 8.03 12.85
CA LYS A 572 -1.81 6.84 13.51
C LYS A 572 -1.56 5.64 12.59
N MET A 573 -1.27 4.49 13.17
CA MET A 573 -0.98 3.28 12.40
C MET A 573 -2.01 2.18 12.69
N THR A 574 -2.44 1.50 11.64
CA THR A 574 -3.23 0.27 11.71
C THR A 574 -2.47 -0.83 10.98
N VAL A 575 -2.18 -1.90 11.68
CA VAL A 575 -1.36 -3.02 11.20
C VAL A 575 -2.24 -4.26 11.19
N LEU A 576 -2.30 -4.95 10.03
CA LEU A 576 -3.11 -6.15 9.86
C LEU A 576 -2.21 -7.30 9.42
N GLY A 577 -2.34 -8.45 10.08
CA GLY A 577 -1.51 -9.59 9.73
C GLY A 577 -1.97 -10.93 10.30
N ASP A 578 -1.32 -11.97 9.77
CA ASP A 578 -1.44 -13.35 10.22
C ASP A 578 -0.05 -13.97 10.24
N PHE A 579 0.55 -14.16 11.42
CA PHE A 579 1.91 -14.74 11.53
C PHE A 579 2.02 -16.15 10.97
N ASN A 580 0.92 -16.89 10.92
CA ASN A 580 0.91 -18.21 10.30
C ASN A 580 1.07 -18.14 8.77
N GLN A 581 0.91 -16.95 8.17
CA GLN A 581 1.15 -16.69 6.75
C GLN A 581 2.45 -15.90 6.48
N ALA A 582 3.34 -15.78 7.44
CA ALA A 582 4.66 -15.19 7.23
C ALA A 582 5.52 -16.14 6.39
N VAL A 583 5.96 -15.68 5.21
CA VAL A 583 6.71 -16.52 4.25
C VAL A 583 8.15 -16.07 4.06
N PHE A 584 8.50 -14.88 4.53
CA PHE A 584 9.86 -14.35 4.40
C PHE A 584 10.79 -14.82 5.52
N ALA A 585 12.02 -15.13 5.19
CA ALA A 585 13.02 -15.67 6.11
C ALA A 585 13.35 -14.74 7.30
N HIS A 586 13.13 -13.46 7.18
CA HIS A 586 13.31 -12.50 8.28
C HIS A 586 12.22 -12.57 9.34
N ALA A 587 11.11 -13.26 9.08
CA ALA A 587 10.03 -13.50 10.05
C ALA A 587 10.22 -14.78 10.85
N ASP A 588 11.30 -15.53 10.62
CA ASP A 588 11.64 -16.73 11.40
C ASP A 588 11.85 -16.37 12.87
N GLY A 589 11.10 -17.04 13.76
CA GLY A 589 11.18 -16.81 15.21
C GLY A 589 10.36 -15.64 15.74
N THR A 590 9.56 -14.97 14.90
CA THR A 590 8.58 -13.95 15.33
C THR A 590 7.18 -14.55 15.29
N ASP A 591 6.52 -14.60 16.44
CA ASP A 591 5.18 -15.21 16.57
C ASP A 591 4.08 -14.18 16.87
N ASP A 592 4.46 -12.92 17.15
CA ASP A 592 3.51 -11.84 17.44
C ASP A 592 4.03 -10.44 17.03
N PHE A 593 3.16 -9.45 17.15
CA PHE A 593 3.50 -8.03 16.94
C PHE A 593 3.98 -7.31 18.23
N GLY A 594 4.48 -8.04 19.24
CA GLY A 594 4.94 -7.47 20.51
C GLY A 594 5.99 -6.38 20.33
N MET A 595 6.89 -6.53 19.35
CA MET A 595 7.88 -5.51 19.01
C MET A 595 7.26 -4.17 18.60
N LEU A 596 6.08 -4.18 17.97
CA LEU A 596 5.38 -2.94 17.59
C LEU A 596 4.78 -2.25 18.82
N ALA A 597 4.29 -3.03 19.78
CA ALA A 597 3.83 -2.49 21.06
C ALA A 597 4.98 -1.84 21.82
N GLU A 598 6.17 -2.43 21.81
CA GLU A 598 7.37 -1.79 22.37
C GLU A 598 7.74 -0.52 21.62
N LEU A 599 7.65 -0.53 20.29
CA LEU A 599 7.99 0.59 19.43
C LEU A 599 7.09 1.82 19.69
N TYR A 600 5.77 1.64 19.85
CA TYR A 600 4.80 2.73 20.02
C TYR A 600 4.47 3.04 21.48
N GLY A 601 4.80 2.16 22.40
CA GLY A 601 4.42 2.16 23.81
C GLY A 601 3.13 1.36 24.04
N PRO A 602 3.12 0.47 25.04
CA PRO A 602 1.95 -0.37 25.33
C PRO A 602 0.68 0.44 25.58
N GLU A 603 0.81 1.61 26.21
CA GLU A 603 -0.30 2.51 26.53
C GLU A 603 -0.92 3.21 25.29
N HIS A 604 -0.23 3.17 24.15
CA HIS A 604 -0.67 3.74 22.90
C HIS A 604 -1.03 2.68 21.86
N THR A 605 -1.07 1.42 22.27
CA THR A 605 -1.28 0.26 21.41
C THR A 605 -2.47 -0.55 21.86
N ASP A 606 -3.37 -0.88 20.94
CA ASP A 606 -4.42 -1.86 21.13
C ASP A 606 -4.24 -3.02 20.17
N VAL A 607 -4.56 -4.23 20.66
CA VAL A 607 -4.51 -5.48 19.90
C VAL A 607 -5.90 -6.07 19.83
N ILE A 608 -6.39 -6.34 18.63
CA ILE A 608 -7.67 -7.02 18.40
C ILE A 608 -7.40 -8.33 17.66
N LEU A 609 -7.91 -9.43 18.20
CA LEU A 609 -7.79 -10.76 17.62
C LEU A 609 -9.07 -11.12 16.85
N LEU A 610 -8.92 -11.62 15.63
CA LEU A 610 -9.99 -12.15 14.79
C LEU A 610 -9.77 -13.65 14.59
N ASN A 611 -10.33 -14.46 15.48
CA ASN A 611 -10.10 -15.91 15.47
C ASN A 611 -11.06 -16.66 14.55
N GLN A 612 -12.18 -16.06 14.16
CA GLN A 612 -13.16 -16.74 13.32
C GLN A 612 -12.82 -16.58 11.82
N SER A 613 -12.79 -17.71 11.10
CA SER A 613 -12.59 -17.77 9.65
C SER A 613 -13.92 -17.98 8.95
N TYR A 614 -14.35 -17.00 8.16
CA TYR A 614 -15.68 -16.99 7.50
C TYR A 614 -15.65 -17.47 6.06
N ARG A 615 -14.52 -17.37 5.40
CA ARG A 615 -14.39 -17.39 3.95
C ARG A 615 -14.35 -18.78 3.36
N SER A 616 -13.52 -19.65 3.92
CA SER A 616 -13.39 -21.03 3.48
C SER A 616 -14.46 -21.92 4.10
N THR A 617 -14.79 -23.03 3.44
CA THR A 617 -15.69 -24.04 4.01
C THR A 617 -15.09 -24.65 5.28
N ARG A 618 -15.95 -25.09 6.21
CA ARG A 618 -15.52 -25.67 7.48
C ARG A 618 -14.50 -26.80 7.33
N PRO A 619 -14.65 -27.79 6.41
CA PRO A 619 -13.64 -28.83 6.25
C PRO A 619 -12.26 -28.31 5.85
N ILE A 620 -12.20 -27.25 5.01
CA ILE A 620 -10.94 -26.63 4.61
C ILE A 620 -10.29 -25.95 5.81
N VAL A 621 -11.05 -25.20 6.61
CA VAL A 621 -10.52 -24.54 7.82
C VAL A 621 -10.05 -25.57 8.85
N GLU A 622 -10.79 -26.66 9.06
CA GLU A 622 -10.41 -27.75 9.97
C GLU A 622 -9.12 -28.44 9.52
N PHE A 623 -8.93 -28.65 8.22
CA PHE A 623 -7.68 -29.16 7.68
C PHE A 623 -6.53 -28.16 7.86
N THR A 624 -6.73 -26.91 7.44
CA THR A 624 -5.63 -25.92 7.45
C THR A 624 -5.19 -25.55 8.85
N ARG A 625 -6.09 -25.41 9.82
CA ARG A 625 -5.70 -25.14 11.22
C ARG A 625 -4.90 -26.30 11.84
N ALA A 626 -5.10 -27.53 11.38
CA ALA A 626 -4.30 -28.68 11.83
C ALA A 626 -2.86 -28.70 11.30
N LEU A 627 -2.55 -27.86 10.28
CA LEU A 627 -1.22 -27.75 9.70
C LEU A 627 -0.25 -26.91 10.56
N ILE A 628 -0.77 -26.07 11.46
CA ILE A 628 0.01 -25.06 12.19
C ILE A 628 -0.07 -25.23 13.69
N PRO A 629 1.00 -24.90 14.43
CA PRO A 629 0.95 -24.79 15.89
C PRO A 629 -0.07 -23.70 16.30
N GLY A 630 -0.81 -23.95 17.39
CA GLY A 630 -1.82 -22.99 17.88
C GLY A 630 -3.08 -22.86 17.00
N GLY A 631 -3.21 -23.61 15.91
CA GLY A 631 -4.35 -23.52 15.00
C GLY A 631 -5.71 -23.87 15.63
N ASN A 632 -5.73 -24.49 16.82
CA ASN A 632 -6.96 -24.73 17.57
C ASN A 632 -7.68 -23.45 18.01
N GLU A 633 -7.02 -22.33 18.04
CA GLU A 633 -7.62 -21.01 18.31
C GLU A 633 -8.46 -20.50 17.12
N ILE A 634 -8.23 -21.04 15.92
CA ILE A 634 -8.98 -20.69 14.73
C ILE A 634 -10.35 -21.39 14.76
N ILE A 635 -11.39 -20.59 14.77
CA ILE A 635 -12.78 -21.04 14.85
C ILE A 635 -13.34 -21.08 13.41
N PRO A 636 -13.66 -22.27 12.88
CA PRO A 636 -14.30 -22.36 11.56
C PRO A 636 -15.73 -21.85 11.65
N PHE A 637 -16.14 -21.07 10.64
CA PHE A 637 -17.54 -20.76 10.45
C PHE A 637 -18.30 -21.99 9.95
N ASP A 638 -19.55 -22.14 10.32
CA ASP A 638 -20.36 -23.32 9.97
C ASP A 638 -20.86 -23.25 8.51
N ARG A 639 -19.89 -23.36 7.60
CA ARG A 639 -20.11 -23.37 6.16
C ARG A 639 -19.80 -24.75 5.59
N ASN A 640 -20.83 -25.44 5.09
CA ASN A 640 -20.68 -26.76 4.51
C ASN A 640 -19.82 -26.74 3.23
N GLY A 641 -19.13 -27.83 2.99
CA GLY A 641 -18.29 -28.01 1.79
C GLY A 641 -17.66 -29.40 1.76
N ASN A 642 -16.92 -29.66 0.69
CA ASN A 642 -16.22 -30.92 0.52
C ASN A 642 -14.98 -31.00 1.41
N THR A 643 -14.67 -32.19 1.88
CA THR A 643 -13.41 -32.46 2.58
C THR A 643 -12.25 -32.31 1.59
N PRO A 644 -11.14 -31.62 1.95
CA PRO A 644 -9.93 -31.59 1.15
C PRO A 644 -9.47 -32.99 0.73
N VAL A 645 -8.92 -33.12 -0.48
CA VAL A 645 -8.54 -34.42 -1.03
C VAL A 645 -7.02 -34.43 -1.30
N LEU A 646 -6.35 -35.49 -0.84
CA LEU A 646 -4.98 -35.81 -1.19
C LEU A 646 -4.95 -36.96 -2.16
N THR A 647 -4.33 -36.76 -3.32
CA THR A 647 -4.13 -37.82 -4.32
C THR A 647 -2.63 -38.10 -4.49
N SER A 648 -2.20 -39.31 -4.18
CA SER A 648 -0.84 -39.74 -4.44
C SER A 648 -0.72 -40.26 -5.89
N VAL A 649 0.33 -39.78 -6.57
CA VAL A 649 0.64 -40.14 -7.98
C VAL A 649 2.06 -40.70 -8.09
N ALA A 650 2.29 -41.49 -9.09
CA ALA A 650 3.58 -42.17 -9.25
C ALA A 650 4.68 -41.25 -9.79
N ASP A 651 4.33 -40.37 -10.70
CA ASP A 651 5.25 -39.49 -11.38
C ASP A 651 4.61 -38.17 -11.86
N ALA A 652 5.40 -37.32 -12.48
CA ALA A 652 4.98 -36.03 -12.99
C ALA A 652 3.95 -36.11 -14.13
N ASP A 653 4.04 -37.14 -14.99
CA ASP A 653 3.12 -37.31 -16.12
C ASP A 653 1.72 -37.64 -15.61
N GLN A 654 1.62 -38.55 -14.63
CA GLN A 654 0.35 -38.87 -13.97
C GLN A 654 -0.20 -37.66 -13.21
N LEU A 655 0.66 -36.89 -12.57
CA LEU A 655 0.28 -35.63 -11.91
C LEU A 655 -0.38 -34.67 -12.91
N HIS A 656 0.27 -34.37 -14.02
CA HIS A 656 -0.24 -33.46 -15.03
C HIS A 656 -1.55 -33.94 -15.65
N GLN A 657 -1.68 -35.25 -15.91
CA GLN A 657 -2.94 -35.82 -16.39
C GLN A 657 -4.06 -35.66 -15.37
N SER A 658 -3.78 -35.89 -14.09
CA SER A 658 -4.74 -35.75 -12.99
C SER A 658 -5.20 -34.31 -12.79
N ILE A 659 -4.27 -33.35 -12.90
CA ILE A 659 -4.58 -31.92 -12.83
C ILE A 659 -5.51 -31.52 -13.98
N ARG A 660 -5.26 -31.94 -15.24
CA ARG A 660 -6.17 -31.66 -16.37
C ARG A 660 -7.59 -32.15 -16.12
N GLN A 661 -7.71 -33.38 -15.61
CA GLN A 661 -9.02 -33.96 -15.28
C GLN A 661 -9.71 -33.18 -14.13
N LYS A 662 -8.96 -32.82 -13.10
CA LYS A 662 -9.51 -32.11 -11.93
C LYS A 662 -9.93 -30.68 -12.28
N VAL A 663 -9.16 -29.97 -13.06
CA VAL A 663 -9.51 -28.63 -13.57
C VAL A 663 -10.81 -28.69 -14.39
N LYS A 664 -10.95 -29.70 -15.27
CA LYS A 664 -12.19 -29.90 -16.02
C LYS A 664 -13.38 -30.15 -15.08
N SER A 665 -13.19 -31.03 -14.08
CA SER A 665 -14.23 -31.31 -13.08
C SER A 665 -14.64 -30.06 -12.30
N PHE A 666 -13.71 -29.22 -11.88
CA PHE A 666 -14.01 -27.97 -11.18
C PHE A 666 -14.79 -26.97 -12.06
N ARG A 667 -14.46 -26.88 -13.35
CA ARG A 667 -15.23 -26.06 -14.29
C ARG A 667 -16.67 -26.58 -14.46
N GLU A 668 -16.85 -27.89 -14.56
CA GLU A 668 -18.17 -28.52 -14.67
C GLU A 668 -19.02 -28.29 -13.41
N GLN A 669 -18.40 -28.16 -12.25
CA GLN A 669 -19.03 -27.80 -10.98
C GLN A 669 -19.37 -26.29 -10.87
N GLY A 670 -18.93 -25.47 -11.83
CA GLY A 670 -19.25 -24.04 -11.89
C GLY A 670 -18.21 -23.12 -11.21
N HIS A 671 -17.05 -23.64 -10.79
CA HIS A 671 -15.96 -22.83 -10.24
C HIS A 671 -15.36 -21.93 -11.32
N ARG A 672 -15.30 -20.63 -11.04
CA ARG A 672 -14.85 -19.61 -12.00
C ARG A 672 -13.38 -19.23 -11.83
N THR A 673 -12.85 -19.39 -10.63
CA THR A 673 -11.46 -19.07 -10.28
C THR A 673 -10.78 -20.32 -9.77
N ILE A 674 -9.80 -20.84 -10.54
CA ILE A 674 -9.07 -22.06 -10.21
C ILE A 674 -7.58 -21.73 -10.18
N ALA A 675 -6.88 -22.03 -9.07
CA ALA A 675 -5.46 -21.84 -8.96
C ALA A 675 -4.71 -23.18 -8.86
N ILE A 676 -3.67 -23.32 -9.68
CA ILE A 676 -2.64 -24.33 -9.53
C ILE A 676 -1.49 -23.64 -8.81
N ILE A 677 -1.33 -23.92 -7.51
CA ILE A 677 -0.35 -23.26 -6.66
C ILE A 677 0.92 -24.10 -6.60
N CYS A 678 2.03 -23.50 -7.01
CA CYS A 678 3.36 -24.09 -7.02
C CYS A 678 4.24 -23.47 -5.92
N LYS A 679 5.29 -24.17 -5.48
CA LYS A 679 6.20 -23.71 -4.43
C LYS A 679 6.97 -22.45 -4.85
N SER A 680 7.45 -22.40 -6.09
CA SER A 680 8.34 -21.37 -6.61
C SER A 680 7.89 -20.86 -7.99
N ALA A 681 8.44 -19.71 -8.43
CA ALA A 681 8.19 -19.17 -9.77
C ALA A 681 8.78 -20.07 -10.86
N ALA A 682 9.95 -20.64 -10.61
CA ALA A 682 10.58 -21.59 -11.54
C ALA A 682 9.69 -22.83 -11.76
N GLN A 683 9.13 -23.39 -10.67
CA GLN A 683 8.18 -24.49 -10.76
C GLN A 683 6.89 -24.07 -11.49
N SER A 684 6.36 -22.87 -11.19
CA SER A 684 5.15 -22.34 -11.85
C SER A 684 5.34 -22.20 -13.36
N ALA A 685 6.50 -21.73 -13.81
CA ALA A 685 6.82 -21.59 -15.24
C ALA A 685 6.86 -22.96 -15.94
N SER A 686 7.54 -23.94 -15.35
CA SER A 686 7.61 -25.30 -15.88
C SER A 686 6.23 -25.98 -15.96
N VAL A 687 5.42 -25.82 -14.92
CA VAL A 687 4.05 -26.36 -14.87
C VAL A 687 3.17 -25.69 -15.93
N PHE A 688 3.29 -24.38 -16.10
CA PHE A 688 2.53 -23.67 -17.13
C PHE A 688 2.90 -24.12 -18.54
N GLU A 689 4.18 -24.32 -18.85
CA GLU A 689 4.62 -24.84 -20.14
C GLU A 689 4.05 -26.24 -20.43
N THR A 690 3.93 -27.07 -19.39
CA THR A 690 3.39 -28.42 -19.53
C THR A 690 1.87 -28.47 -19.66
N LEU A 691 1.17 -27.54 -19.02
CA LEU A 691 -0.30 -27.48 -18.97
C LEU A 691 -0.91 -26.41 -19.91
N HIS A 692 -0.12 -25.85 -20.82
CA HIS A 692 -0.54 -24.78 -21.74
C HIS A 692 -1.73 -25.17 -22.66
N ASP A 693 -2.02 -26.46 -22.79
CA ASP A 693 -3.16 -27.01 -23.53
C ASP A 693 -4.52 -26.82 -22.82
N ILE A 694 -4.52 -26.43 -21.54
CA ILE A 694 -5.74 -26.09 -20.82
C ILE A 694 -6.23 -24.71 -21.28
N ASP A 695 -7.48 -24.64 -21.76
CA ASP A 695 -8.08 -23.38 -22.19
C ASP A 695 -8.12 -22.34 -21.08
N ASP A 696 -7.78 -21.08 -21.41
CA ASP A 696 -7.75 -19.92 -20.50
C ASP A 696 -6.77 -20.02 -19.31
N ILE A 697 -5.79 -20.92 -19.36
CA ILE A 697 -4.74 -20.98 -18.34
C ILE A 697 -3.78 -19.78 -18.47
N LYS A 698 -3.38 -19.21 -17.35
CA LYS A 698 -2.47 -18.06 -17.30
C LYS A 698 -1.39 -18.29 -16.27
N LEU A 699 -0.17 -17.87 -16.58
CA LEU A 699 0.92 -17.78 -15.61
C LEU A 699 0.89 -16.41 -14.92
N ILE A 700 0.86 -16.41 -13.60
CA ILE A 700 1.00 -15.20 -12.79
C ILE A 700 2.46 -15.05 -12.37
N THR A 701 3.02 -13.88 -12.67
CA THR A 701 4.38 -13.49 -12.33
C THR A 701 4.38 -12.23 -11.46
N SER A 702 5.52 -11.85 -10.89
CA SER A 702 5.67 -10.61 -10.09
C SER A 702 5.30 -9.33 -10.87
N GLY A 703 5.41 -9.35 -12.20
CA GLY A 703 5.01 -8.25 -13.08
C GLY A 703 3.53 -8.21 -13.45
N SER A 704 2.71 -9.19 -13.03
CA SER A 704 1.28 -9.22 -13.36
C SER A 704 0.51 -8.15 -12.57
N ILE A 705 -0.25 -7.29 -13.29
CA ILE A 705 -0.96 -6.14 -12.70
C ILE A 705 -2.42 -6.50 -12.37
N GLU A 706 -3.04 -7.35 -13.17
CA GLU A 706 -4.45 -7.71 -13.04
C GLU A 706 -4.64 -9.22 -13.00
N TYR A 707 -5.53 -9.65 -12.12
CA TYR A 707 -6.10 -11.00 -12.14
C TYR A 707 -7.55 -10.93 -12.62
N LYS A 708 -7.86 -11.65 -13.69
CA LYS A 708 -9.25 -11.87 -14.16
C LYS A 708 -9.63 -13.31 -13.87
N GLN A 709 -10.92 -13.59 -13.79
CA GLN A 709 -11.46 -14.94 -13.66
C GLN A 709 -10.79 -15.92 -14.66
N GLY A 710 -10.69 -17.18 -14.27
CA GLY A 710 -10.09 -18.22 -15.10
C GLY A 710 -9.20 -19.17 -14.30
N ILE A 711 -8.30 -19.85 -15.01
CA ILE A 711 -7.33 -20.78 -14.43
C ILE A 711 -5.97 -20.09 -14.39
N VAL A 712 -5.31 -20.16 -13.23
CA VAL A 712 -3.96 -19.59 -13.08
C VAL A 712 -2.99 -20.62 -12.54
N VAL A 713 -1.75 -20.54 -13.02
CA VAL A 713 -0.58 -21.15 -12.38
C VAL A 713 0.17 -20.04 -11.66
N ILE A 714 0.43 -20.23 -10.37
CA ILE A 714 0.92 -19.15 -9.52
C ILE A 714 1.83 -19.69 -8.40
N PRO A 715 2.97 -19.06 -8.09
CA PRO A 715 3.74 -19.42 -6.90
C PRO A 715 3.00 -18.96 -5.62
N VAL A 716 3.18 -19.72 -4.54
CA VAL A 716 2.46 -19.50 -3.25
C VAL A 716 2.50 -18.06 -2.80
N TYR A 717 3.66 -17.44 -2.83
CA TYR A 717 3.87 -16.09 -2.29
C TYR A 717 3.17 -14.99 -3.09
N LEU A 718 2.93 -15.19 -4.41
CA LEU A 718 2.13 -14.27 -5.22
C LEU A 718 0.62 -14.51 -5.05
N ALA A 719 0.21 -15.73 -4.62
CA ALA A 719 -1.17 -16.01 -4.30
C ALA A 719 -1.65 -15.34 -3.01
N LYS A 720 -0.75 -14.74 -2.25
CA LYS A 720 -1.04 -14.05 -0.99
C LYS A 720 -1.95 -12.84 -1.22
N GLY A 721 -3.00 -12.71 -0.41
CA GLY A 721 -4.04 -11.68 -0.58
C GLY A 721 -5.09 -12.02 -1.67
N ILE A 722 -4.90 -13.08 -2.47
CA ILE A 722 -5.84 -13.53 -3.49
C ILE A 722 -6.51 -14.82 -3.01
N GLU A 723 -7.72 -15.08 -3.51
CA GLU A 723 -8.53 -16.25 -3.18
C GLU A 723 -9.19 -16.83 -4.41
N PHE A 724 -9.39 -18.14 -4.35
CA PHE A 724 -9.88 -18.91 -5.48
C PHE A 724 -11.01 -19.84 -5.06
N ASP A 725 -12.00 -20.01 -5.94
CA ASP A 725 -13.08 -20.98 -5.72
C ASP A 725 -12.50 -22.37 -5.47
N ALA A 726 -11.50 -22.77 -6.26
CA ALA A 726 -10.83 -24.05 -6.15
C ALA A 726 -9.31 -23.90 -6.22
N VAL A 727 -8.60 -24.61 -5.37
CA VAL A 727 -7.14 -24.63 -5.31
C VAL A 727 -6.62 -26.05 -5.53
N ILE A 728 -5.60 -26.17 -6.37
CA ILE A 728 -4.77 -27.36 -6.57
C ILE A 728 -3.36 -27.04 -6.06
N VAL A 729 -2.92 -27.70 -5.00
CA VAL A 729 -1.51 -27.66 -4.58
C VAL A 729 -0.75 -28.68 -5.45
N TYR A 730 0.19 -28.16 -6.27
CA TYR A 730 0.81 -28.93 -7.36
C TYR A 730 1.53 -30.18 -6.86
N ASN A 731 2.42 -30.05 -5.88
CA ASN A 731 3.12 -31.19 -5.28
C ASN A 731 3.30 -30.97 -3.77
N ALA A 732 2.50 -31.67 -2.97
CA ALA A 732 2.49 -31.60 -1.53
C ALA A 732 3.35 -32.74 -0.91
N SER A 733 4.43 -33.17 -1.57
CA SER A 733 5.34 -34.21 -1.09
C SER A 733 6.26 -33.72 0.03
N ASP A 734 6.84 -34.66 0.77
CA ASP A 734 7.85 -34.36 1.80
C ASP A 734 9.15 -33.82 1.21
N GLU A 735 9.46 -34.18 -0.05
CA GLU A 735 10.58 -33.62 -0.79
C GLU A 735 10.42 -32.12 -1.02
N GLU A 736 9.20 -31.66 -1.34
CA GLU A 736 8.91 -30.24 -1.60
C GLU A 736 8.65 -29.45 -0.33
N TYR A 737 7.91 -30.02 0.63
CA TYR A 737 7.44 -29.36 1.84
C TYR A 737 7.76 -30.17 3.11
N GLY A 738 8.98 -30.71 3.21
CA GLY A 738 9.41 -31.49 4.36
C GLY A 738 10.10 -30.68 5.46
N GLU A 739 10.62 -29.48 5.16
CA GLU A 739 11.31 -28.64 6.12
C GLU A 739 10.35 -27.80 6.95
N GLU A 740 10.62 -27.67 8.23
CA GLU A 740 9.76 -26.90 9.16
C GLU A 740 9.61 -25.42 8.74
N GLY A 741 10.66 -24.82 8.19
CA GLY A 741 10.61 -23.45 7.64
C GLY A 741 9.58 -23.25 6.52
N LEU A 742 9.19 -24.34 5.83
CA LEU A 742 8.21 -24.30 4.74
C LEU A 742 6.76 -24.50 5.21
N ARG A 743 6.52 -24.79 6.50
CA ARG A 743 5.18 -25.02 7.06
C ARG A 743 4.24 -23.86 6.80
N ARG A 744 4.70 -22.62 7.06
CA ARG A 744 3.90 -21.40 6.86
C ARG A 744 3.62 -21.14 5.37
N LEU A 745 4.56 -21.47 4.49
CA LEU A 745 4.37 -21.40 3.05
C LEU A 745 3.30 -22.40 2.58
N PHE A 746 3.38 -23.64 3.06
CA PHE A 746 2.38 -24.68 2.76
C PHE A 746 0.99 -24.33 3.29
N TYR A 747 0.90 -23.84 4.53
CA TYR A 747 -0.34 -23.34 5.10
C TYR A 747 -0.93 -22.21 4.25
N THR A 748 -0.08 -21.27 3.80
CA THR A 748 -0.52 -20.15 2.94
C THR A 748 -1.12 -20.67 1.64
N ALA A 749 -0.51 -21.67 0.98
CA ALA A 749 -1.06 -22.27 -0.22
C ALA A 749 -2.47 -22.86 -0.01
N CYS A 750 -2.64 -23.63 1.08
CA CYS A 750 -3.91 -24.29 1.38
C CYS A 750 -5.02 -23.31 1.76
N THR A 751 -4.68 -22.20 2.44
CA THR A 751 -5.65 -21.17 2.87
C THR A 751 -6.17 -20.28 1.75
N ARG A 752 -5.69 -20.43 0.52
CA ARG A 752 -6.22 -19.71 -0.66
C ARG A 752 -7.53 -20.31 -1.18
N ALA A 753 -7.90 -21.52 -0.75
CA ALA A 753 -9.09 -22.23 -1.18
C ALA A 753 -10.34 -21.73 -0.45
N MET A 754 -11.41 -21.43 -1.21
CA MET A 754 -12.71 -21.05 -0.66
C MET A 754 -13.67 -22.23 -0.58
N HIS A 755 -13.80 -23.00 -1.64
CA HIS A 755 -14.78 -24.10 -1.78
C HIS A 755 -14.14 -25.47 -1.91
N GLU A 756 -13.07 -25.60 -2.72
CA GLU A 756 -12.44 -26.85 -3.05
C GLU A 756 -10.92 -26.79 -2.84
N LEU A 757 -10.36 -27.80 -2.18
CA LEU A 757 -8.92 -27.96 -2.00
C LEU A 757 -8.47 -29.35 -2.40
N GLN A 758 -7.65 -29.42 -3.44
CA GLN A 758 -7.00 -30.63 -3.94
C GLN A 758 -5.51 -30.56 -3.73
N LEU A 759 -4.92 -31.58 -3.12
CA LEU A 759 -3.47 -31.75 -3.00
C LEU A 759 -3.04 -32.95 -3.83
N TYR A 760 -1.93 -32.80 -4.54
CA TYR A 760 -1.26 -33.93 -5.19
C TYR A 760 0.10 -34.17 -4.53
N SER A 761 0.55 -35.41 -4.49
CA SER A 761 1.88 -35.77 -3.98
C SER A 761 2.53 -36.78 -4.87
N ILE A 762 3.72 -36.46 -5.38
CA ILE A 762 4.61 -37.41 -5.99
C ILE A 762 5.43 -38.06 -4.85
N GLY A 763 5.27 -39.37 -4.64
CA GLY A 763 5.88 -40.06 -3.52
C GLY A 763 5.20 -39.78 -2.16
N GLU A 764 5.98 -39.77 -1.09
CA GLU A 764 5.47 -39.61 0.27
C GLU A 764 4.92 -38.20 0.49
N PRO A 765 3.68 -38.09 1.01
CA PRO A 765 3.11 -36.80 1.36
C PRO A 765 3.88 -36.11 2.48
N SER A 766 3.94 -34.79 2.43
CA SER A 766 4.56 -33.96 3.45
C SER A 766 4.10 -34.36 4.87
N ARG A 767 5.04 -34.35 5.82
CA ARG A 767 4.77 -34.56 7.25
C ARG A 767 3.67 -33.68 7.80
N PHE A 768 3.47 -32.49 7.24
CA PHE A 768 2.40 -31.57 7.63
C PHE A 768 1.03 -32.14 7.31
N VAL A 769 0.88 -32.72 6.11
CA VAL A 769 -0.36 -33.39 5.68
C VAL A 769 -0.60 -34.67 6.50
N GLN A 770 0.48 -35.41 6.79
CA GLN A 770 0.38 -36.59 7.65
C GLN A 770 -0.13 -36.24 9.05
N GLY A 771 0.34 -35.11 9.64
CA GLY A 771 -0.13 -34.59 10.91
C GLY A 771 -1.61 -34.18 10.91
N ALA A 772 -2.15 -33.78 9.75
CA ALA A 772 -3.54 -33.39 9.54
C ALA A 772 -4.43 -34.50 8.92
N ALA A 773 -3.98 -35.75 8.91
CA ALA A 773 -4.62 -36.87 8.20
C ALA A 773 -6.10 -37.13 8.58
N ALA A 774 -6.54 -36.71 9.76
CA ALA A 774 -7.93 -36.83 10.20
C ALA A 774 -8.91 -35.92 9.41
N TRP A 775 -8.38 -34.86 8.74
CA TRP A 775 -9.15 -33.80 8.10
C TRP A 775 -9.05 -33.80 6.56
N ILE A 776 -8.43 -34.83 5.98
CA ILE A 776 -8.23 -34.94 4.55
C ILE A 776 -8.63 -36.32 4.05
N ALA A 777 -9.38 -36.37 2.95
CA ALA A 777 -9.69 -37.62 2.27
C ALA A 777 -8.48 -38.06 1.42
N LYS A 778 -8.15 -39.34 1.45
CA LYS A 778 -7.09 -39.92 0.62
C LYS A 778 -7.68 -40.61 -0.59
N ASP A 779 -7.23 -40.27 -1.74
CA ASP A 779 -7.55 -40.92 -3.00
C ASP A 779 -6.23 -41.45 -3.60
N SER A 780 -6.27 -42.68 -4.13
CA SER A 780 -5.14 -43.29 -4.81
C SER A 780 -5.56 -43.64 -6.23
N ILE A 781 -4.90 -43.03 -7.18
CA ILE A 781 -5.03 -43.46 -8.58
C ILE A 781 -4.21 -44.75 -8.74
N SER A 782 -4.91 -45.89 -8.84
CA SER A 782 -4.32 -47.18 -9.08
C SER A 782 -3.88 -47.36 -10.53
#